data_49feda0214b21c49eb790977e236599a
#
_entry.id   49feda0214b21c49eb790977e236599a
#
_cell.length_a   1.000
_cell.length_b   1.000
_cell.length_c   1.000
_cell.angle_alpha   90.00
_cell.angle_beta   90.00
_cell.angle_gamma   90.00
#
_symmetry.space_group_name_H-M   'P 1'
#
loop_
_entity.id
_entity.type
_entity.pdbx_description
1 polymer ?
#
loop_
_entity_poly.entity_id
_entity_poly.type
_entity_poly.pdbx_seq_one_letter_code
_entity_poly.pdbx_strand_id
1 'polypeptide(L)'
;MEVLLKKIGSLVFNFYKVILISASLLTILTTALIFRIDLKTDILDALPSKKPAIDVFVDFLNDFGSIDNLVIVLKSKDKKIDDYFELAESLGKKLKESAFIEYVDYNTLQTNREVMLRNFPLFLDKDSLDALRNRLTKEGIEKQIRQNKKQLLSPLSTPLDSEFIFRDPLNLRSIVLSSMSKQGANRIGIKQGYYISKDNCMLLLFVKPAGSSRDIKFVKGFEREIESILEAAKKEYGENPDLQMGLSGPYAFAMEAHTTIQKDVIINAITSIMLVFLLFQFVYKKRFLVLVIAGATLLTALSWTLGLAYLIFGSLNMASSVVTAMLMGLGIDYIIHIFNRCESEFIQSGDMRYSLDTPLAKTAPAVVTGAVTTSAAFFSIVTTSFKGLYQLGIIAGIGVLACLVSTLFVMTSLVVLMERQKKGLLFNAGGQRFGIDRISRIIKNYPRPIIFAGMFLLLASCIGLYDIRFDNNPESIGPKTSHVLLLEKEIAEHFGKQKNPLFITVTAENRERLMEQYGTLEADIDRWHDMGIIAGHSSLRLFLPPRDRQREAIDTLGEIRDALTLTGMENIFQKTLRENGFIVDKQYAAYMKGIRNALEIQQPLGLEALENNNDKKIRYFYNSEKLKAAAYLYPKDGKWDTSSIMLLQKETEGLGKGFMLTGTSIMFASLKTSIIRESIIASAIAFIIISCIIYLQFRAVKRVFLVLMPLFAGVTITLGFMGLTGMQFNYINIGAVTLLFGIGVDYGVYIFHDYLEKKQNTPEMVVQHAGKAVIMCALTTIAGFGSLATMQFRGIASMGVVITIGVVACLICALFFLPVLIHYLERKT
;
A
#
# COMPACT_ATOMS: atom_id res chain seq x y z
N MET A 1 -12.08 -31.47 -30.40
CA MET A 1 -11.98 -30.02 -30.46
C MET A 1 -12.24 -29.47 -31.85
N GLU A 2 -11.55 -29.94 -32.88
CA GLU A 2 -11.71 -29.44 -34.27
C GLU A 2 -13.15 -29.46 -34.78
N VAL A 3 -13.89 -30.58 -34.57
CA VAL A 3 -15.31 -30.72 -35.01
C VAL A 3 -16.21 -29.69 -34.33
N LEU A 4 -15.97 -29.41 -33.03
CA LEU A 4 -16.76 -28.42 -32.30
C LEU A 4 -16.49 -27.00 -32.82
N LEU A 5 -15.22 -26.68 -33.03
CA LEU A 5 -14.81 -25.36 -33.52
C LEU A 5 -15.27 -25.09 -34.96
N LYS A 6 -15.28 -26.14 -35.80
CA LYS A 6 -15.90 -26.04 -37.14
C LYS A 6 -17.39 -25.78 -37.09
N LYS A 7 -18.13 -26.36 -36.11
CA LYS A 7 -19.55 -26.03 -35.89
C LYS A 7 -19.73 -24.57 -35.47
N ILE A 8 -18.80 -24.01 -34.70
CA ILE A 8 -18.83 -22.57 -34.37
C ILE A 8 -18.70 -21.72 -35.65
N GLY A 9 -17.82 -22.08 -36.57
CA GLY A 9 -17.69 -21.39 -37.87
C GLY A 9 -19.00 -21.34 -38.64
N SER A 10 -19.66 -22.46 -38.78
CA SER A 10 -20.95 -22.52 -39.46
C SER A 10 -22.07 -21.76 -38.75
N LEU A 11 -22.07 -21.75 -37.41
CA LEU A 11 -23.02 -20.99 -36.60
C LEU A 11 -22.78 -19.49 -36.75
N VAL A 12 -21.52 -19.05 -36.67
CA VAL A 12 -21.15 -17.64 -36.87
C VAL A 12 -21.55 -17.18 -38.28
N PHE A 13 -21.23 -17.95 -39.30
CA PHE A 13 -21.53 -17.60 -40.68
C PHE A 13 -23.03 -17.42 -40.94
N ASN A 14 -23.87 -18.26 -40.34
CA ASN A 14 -25.31 -18.23 -40.52
C ASN A 14 -26.00 -17.17 -39.63
N PHE A 15 -25.57 -17.00 -38.39
CA PHE A 15 -26.22 -16.19 -37.35
C PHE A 15 -25.43 -14.98 -36.89
N TYR A 16 -24.49 -14.46 -37.68
CA TYR A 16 -23.59 -13.32 -37.29
C TYR A 16 -24.35 -12.09 -36.79
N LYS A 17 -25.51 -11.74 -37.35
CA LYS A 17 -26.32 -10.62 -36.90
C LYS A 17 -26.88 -10.82 -35.49
N VAL A 18 -27.39 -12.02 -35.20
CA VAL A 18 -27.93 -12.36 -33.89
C VAL A 18 -26.82 -12.33 -32.83
N ILE A 19 -25.66 -12.91 -33.18
CA ILE A 19 -24.49 -12.90 -32.29
C ILE A 19 -24.05 -11.46 -31.97
N LEU A 20 -23.98 -10.58 -32.97
CA LEU A 20 -23.58 -9.19 -32.76
C LEU A 20 -24.62 -8.42 -31.94
N ILE A 21 -25.93 -8.63 -32.16
CA ILE A 21 -27.00 -7.98 -31.38
C ILE A 21 -26.93 -8.45 -29.91
N SER A 22 -26.82 -9.76 -29.66
CA SER A 22 -26.76 -10.32 -28.32
C SER A 22 -25.48 -9.87 -27.57
N ALA A 23 -24.33 -9.85 -28.28
CA ALA A 23 -23.07 -9.34 -27.71
C ALA A 23 -23.17 -7.85 -27.40
N SER A 24 -23.81 -7.05 -28.26
CA SER A 24 -23.99 -5.61 -27.99
C SER A 24 -24.89 -5.36 -26.78
N LEU A 25 -25.99 -6.09 -26.66
CA LEU A 25 -26.90 -5.99 -25.52
C LEU A 25 -26.16 -6.34 -24.19
N LEU A 26 -25.41 -7.45 -24.22
CA LEU A 26 -24.61 -7.86 -23.05
C LEU A 26 -23.55 -6.82 -22.72
N THR A 27 -22.90 -6.24 -23.73
CA THR A 27 -21.88 -5.19 -23.54
C THR A 27 -22.49 -3.93 -22.94
N ILE A 28 -23.67 -3.50 -23.38
CA ILE A 28 -24.37 -2.35 -22.81
C ILE A 28 -24.71 -2.62 -21.33
N LEU A 29 -25.23 -3.80 -21.02
CA LEU A 29 -25.55 -4.18 -19.63
C LEU A 29 -24.31 -4.19 -18.75
N THR A 30 -23.24 -4.84 -19.20
CA THR A 30 -21.98 -4.93 -18.42
C THR A 30 -21.31 -3.57 -18.28
N THR A 31 -21.37 -2.71 -19.33
CA THR A 31 -20.83 -1.34 -19.25
C THR A 31 -21.57 -0.49 -18.21
N ALA A 32 -22.89 -0.64 -18.09
CA ALA A 32 -23.66 0.05 -17.05
C ALA A 32 -23.22 -0.34 -15.62
N LEU A 33 -22.75 -1.58 -15.43
CA LEU A 33 -22.22 -2.05 -14.15
C LEU A 33 -20.84 -1.46 -13.85
N ILE A 34 -20.02 -1.18 -14.86
CA ILE A 34 -18.67 -0.63 -14.69
C ILE A 34 -18.69 0.72 -13.95
N PHE A 35 -19.69 1.56 -14.23
CA PHE A 35 -19.84 2.86 -13.56
C PHE A 35 -20.14 2.77 -12.06
N ARG A 36 -20.44 1.57 -11.55
CA ARG A 36 -20.69 1.29 -10.14
C ARG A 36 -19.48 0.70 -9.41
N ILE A 37 -18.39 0.45 -10.12
CA ILE A 37 -17.17 -0.14 -9.54
C ILE A 37 -16.48 0.89 -8.64
N ASP A 38 -16.31 0.55 -7.38
CA ASP A 38 -15.47 1.31 -6.45
C ASP A 38 -14.02 0.84 -6.53
N LEU A 39 -13.06 1.78 -6.50
CA LEU A 39 -11.64 1.47 -6.49
C LEU A 39 -11.11 1.58 -5.06
N LYS A 40 -10.77 0.45 -4.45
CA LYS A 40 -10.15 0.38 -3.12
C LYS A 40 -8.64 0.53 -3.22
N THR A 41 -8.12 1.59 -2.64
CA THR A 41 -6.71 1.96 -2.74
C THR A 41 -5.92 1.73 -1.45
N ASP A 42 -6.60 1.40 -0.34
CA ASP A 42 -5.95 1.07 0.93
C ASP A 42 -5.28 -0.32 0.83
N ILE A 43 -4.00 -0.37 1.22
CA ILE A 43 -3.24 -1.63 1.25
C ILE A 43 -3.86 -2.62 2.25
N LEU A 44 -4.52 -2.13 3.30
CA LEU A 44 -5.19 -2.97 4.30
C LEU A 44 -6.36 -3.76 3.69
N ASP A 45 -7.03 -3.22 2.66
CA ASP A 45 -8.08 -3.94 1.93
C ASP A 45 -7.54 -5.12 1.10
N ALA A 46 -6.25 -5.07 0.76
CA ALA A 46 -5.57 -6.15 0.05
C ALA A 46 -5.02 -7.24 0.99
N LEU A 47 -5.01 -7.01 2.31
CA LEU A 47 -4.48 -7.96 3.28
C LEU A 47 -5.33 -9.23 3.37
N PRO A 48 -4.69 -10.38 3.68
CA PRO A 48 -5.41 -11.62 3.92
C PRO A 48 -6.30 -11.53 5.16
N SER A 49 -7.46 -12.14 5.10
CA SER A 49 -8.29 -12.42 6.27
C SER A 49 -7.86 -13.74 6.91
N LYS A 50 -8.03 -13.87 8.24
CA LYS A 50 -7.74 -15.10 9.01
C LYS A 50 -6.24 -15.46 9.10
N LYS A 51 -5.39 -14.46 9.29
CA LYS A 51 -3.97 -14.64 9.66
C LYS A 51 -3.76 -14.03 11.04
N PRO A 52 -3.29 -14.80 12.05
CA PRO A 52 -3.23 -14.31 13.45
C PRO A 52 -2.54 -12.95 13.61
N ALA A 53 -1.37 -12.75 12.99
CA ALA A 53 -0.65 -11.49 13.10
C ALA A 53 -1.38 -10.30 12.45
N ILE A 54 -2.20 -10.55 11.42
CA ILE A 54 -3.00 -9.52 10.75
C ILE A 54 -4.27 -9.27 11.53
N ASP A 55 -4.93 -10.33 11.99
CA ASP A 55 -6.16 -10.23 12.78
C ASP A 55 -5.90 -9.45 14.08
N VAL A 56 -4.80 -9.74 14.80
CA VAL A 56 -4.39 -8.99 15.99
C VAL A 56 -4.13 -7.51 15.69
N PHE A 57 -3.50 -7.20 14.55
CA PHE A 57 -3.27 -5.81 14.16
C PHE A 57 -4.58 -5.09 13.79
N VAL A 58 -5.48 -5.75 13.07
CA VAL A 58 -6.79 -5.20 12.71
C VAL A 58 -7.65 -5.02 13.97
N ASP A 59 -7.63 -5.97 14.89
CA ASP A 59 -8.33 -5.87 16.19
C ASP A 59 -7.79 -4.70 17.01
N PHE A 60 -6.46 -4.51 17.03
CA PHE A 60 -5.86 -3.33 17.64
C PHE A 60 -6.40 -2.02 17.04
N LEU A 61 -6.45 -1.92 15.71
CA LEU A 61 -6.99 -0.74 15.03
C LEU A 61 -8.49 -0.52 15.35
N ASN A 62 -9.26 -1.58 15.48
CA ASN A 62 -10.68 -1.51 15.83
C ASN A 62 -10.90 -1.12 17.31
N ASP A 63 -10.02 -1.58 18.21
CA ASP A 63 -10.15 -1.38 19.65
C ASP A 63 -9.68 0.01 20.12
N PHE A 64 -8.61 0.51 19.51
CA PHE A 64 -7.96 1.76 19.92
C PHE A 64 -8.09 2.89 18.88
N GLY A 65 -8.76 2.59 17.78
CA GLY A 65 -8.94 3.52 16.67
C GLY A 65 -7.79 3.48 15.67
N SER A 66 -8.09 3.94 14.48
CA SER A 66 -7.11 4.08 13.42
C SER A 66 -6.07 5.13 13.82
N ILE A 67 -4.80 4.80 13.61
CA ILE A 67 -3.66 5.74 13.81
C ILE A 67 -3.67 6.83 12.72
N ASP A 68 -4.63 6.77 11.81
CA ASP A 68 -4.74 7.66 10.66
C ASP A 68 -5.07 9.10 11.10
N ASN A 69 -4.05 9.80 11.56
CA ASN A 69 -4.13 11.23 11.77
C ASN A 69 -3.62 11.94 10.50
N LEU A 70 -4.25 13.06 10.20
CA LEU A 70 -3.68 14.05 9.31
C LEU A 70 -2.78 14.97 10.14
N VAL A 71 -1.57 15.21 9.68
CA VAL A 71 -0.65 16.16 10.29
C VAL A 71 -0.53 17.37 9.38
N ILE A 72 -0.97 18.53 9.87
CA ILE A 72 -0.75 19.80 9.18
C ILE A 72 0.59 20.34 9.68
N VAL A 73 1.46 20.66 8.75
CA VAL A 73 2.80 21.18 9.01
C VAL A 73 2.86 22.61 8.57
N LEU A 74 3.21 23.50 9.50
CA LEU A 74 3.62 24.87 9.21
C LEU A 74 5.15 24.91 9.25
N LYS A 75 5.80 25.41 8.20
CA LYS A 75 7.26 25.46 8.07
C LYS A 75 7.68 26.89 7.77
N SER A 76 8.60 27.44 8.59
CA SER A 76 9.27 28.72 8.37
C SER A 76 10.68 28.50 7.82
N LYS A 77 11.02 29.12 6.71
CA LYS A 77 12.35 29.10 6.13
C LYS A 77 13.35 29.89 6.95
N ASP A 78 12.88 30.98 7.57
CA ASP A 78 13.70 31.90 8.38
C ASP A 78 13.89 31.42 9.83
N LYS A 79 13.40 30.20 10.17
CA LYS A 79 13.45 29.66 11.54
C LYS A 79 12.72 30.51 12.59
N LYS A 80 11.64 31.16 12.20
CA LYS A 80 10.80 32.02 13.04
C LYS A 80 9.39 31.47 13.18
N ILE A 81 9.26 30.17 13.46
CA ILE A 81 7.94 29.54 13.54
C ILE A 81 7.05 30.12 14.64
N ASP A 82 7.63 30.77 15.61
CA ASP A 82 6.91 31.45 16.70
C ASP A 82 5.99 32.56 16.18
N ASP A 83 6.34 33.23 15.09
CA ASP A 83 5.56 34.30 14.48
C ASP A 83 4.22 33.78 13.90
N TYR A 84 4.07 32.46 13.80
CA TYR A 84 2.90 31.79 13.23
C TYR A 84 1.99 31.11 14.27
N PHE A 85 2.17 31.38 15.57
CA PHE A 85 1.32 30.81 16.61
C PHE A 85 -0.14 31.26 16.51
N GLU A 86 -0.37 32.52 16.16
CA GLU A 86 -1.73 33.05 15.94
C GLU A 86 -2.42 32.38 14.75
N LEU A 87 -1.67 32.10 13.68
CA LEU A 87 -2.15 31.30 12.55
C LEU A 87 -2.51 29.88 12.97
N ALA A 88 -1.65 29.22 13.75
CA ALA A 88 -1.93 27.87 14.25
C ALA A 88 -3.18 27.84 15.14
N GLU A 89 -3.39 28.87 15.95
CA GLU A 89 -4.58 29.03 16.79
C GLU A 89 -5.84 29.21 15.93
N SER A 90 -5.79 30.12 14.93
CA SER A 90 -6.91 30.36 13.99
C SER A 90 -7.25 29.10 13.21
N LEU A 91 -6.23 28.41 12.65
CA LEU A 91 -6.40 27.12 11.95
C LEU A 91 -7.03 26.07 12.86
N GLY A 92 -6.50 25.93 14.09
CA GLY A 92 -7.02 24.97 15.06
C GLY A 92 -8.49 25.21 15.41
N LYS A 93 -8.93 26.46 15.52
CA LYS A 93 -10.34 26.81 15.75
C LYS A 93 -11.21 26.46 14.55
N LYS A 94 -10.83 26.91 13.34
CA LYS A 94 -11.57 26.60 12.10
C LYS A 94 -11.70 25.10 11.84
N LEU A 95 -10.62 24.35 12.08
CA LEU A 95 -10.63 22.89 11.95
C LEU A 95 -11.59 22.22 12.95
N LYS A 96 -11.69 22.72 14.20
CA LYS A 96 -12.62 22.19 15.21
C LYS A 96 -14.09 22.39 14.86
N GLU A 97 -14.42 23.36 14.03
CA GLU A 97 -15.78 23.65 13.60
C GLU A 97 -16.26 22.73 12.46
N SER A 98 -15.35 22.04 11.79
CA SER A 98 -15.67 21.16 10.67
C SER A 98 -16.30 19.84 11.13
N ALA A 99 -17.42 19.46 10.51
CA ALA A 99 -18.10 18.18 10.74
C ALA A 99 -17.27 16.96 10.31
N PHE A 100 -16.26 17.15 9.48
CA PHE A 100 -15.34 16.10 9.04
C PHE A 100 -14.24 15.77 10.06
N ILE A 101 -14.14 16.53 11.14
CA ILE A 101 -13.04 16.44 12.11
C ILE A 101 -13.60 16.04 13.49
N GLU A 102 -13.04 14.98 14.05
CA GLU A 102 -13.41 14.51 15.39
C GLU A 102 -12.76 15.36 16.49
N TYR A 103 -11.45 15.67 16.34
CA TYR A 103 -10.73 16.61 17.19
C TYR A 103 -9.45 17.12 16.51
N VAL A 104 -8.93 18.22 17.04
CA VAL A 104 -7.65 18.81 16.63
C VAL A 104 -6.76 18.97 17.86
N ASP A 105 -5.53 18.50 17.74
CA ASP A 105 -4.50 18.65 18.77
C ASP A 105 -3.37 19.53 18.21
N TYR A 106 -3.36 20.77 18.57
CA TYR A 106 -2.36 21.75 18.13
C TYR A 106 -1.68 22.47 19.28
N ASN A 107 -2.31 22.47 20.47
CA ASN A 107 -1.77 23.09 21.65
C ASN A 107 -2.06 22.24 22.88
N THR A 108 -0.99 21.76 23.52
CA THR A 108 -1.08 20.89 24.70
C THR A 108 -1.75 21.55 25.91
N LEU A 109 -1.84 22.88 25.91
CA LEU A 109 -2.44 23.65 27.01
C LEU A 109 -3.96 23.68 26.98
N GLN A 110 -4.55 23.49 25.79
CA GLN A 110 -5.99 23.52 25.60
C GLN A 110 -6.65 22.16 25.82
N THR A 111 -5.88 21.09 26.02
CA THR A 111 -6.43 19.76 26.30
C THR A 111 -7.00 19.76 27.71
N ASN A 112 -8.21 19.22 27.86
CA ASN A 112 -8.94 19.16 29.13
C ASN A 112 -8.28 18.14 30.07
N ARG A 113 -7.21 18.57 30.76
CA ARG A 113 -6.41 17.78 31.70
C ARG A 113 -6.84 17.99 33.15
N GLU A 114 -8.12 18.19 33.38
CA GLU A 114 -8.65 18.53 34.72
C GLU A 114 -8.27 17.48 35.76
N VAL A 115 -8.37 16.20 35.41
CA VAL A 115 -7.96 15.08 36.28
C VAL A 115 -6.46 15.14 36.58
N MET A 116 -5.64 15.43 35.57
CA MET A 116 -4.19 15.53 35.73
C MET A 116 -3.80 16.76 36.57
N LEU A 117 -4.45 17.91 36.33
CA LEU A 117 -4.15 19.15 37.07
C LEU A 117 -4.55 19.03 38.54
N ARG A 118 -5.68 18.40 38.84
CA ARG A 118 -6.11 18.17 40.22
C ARG A 118 -5.24 17.16 40.97
N ASN A 119 -4.68 16.18 40.27
CA ASN A 119 -3.91 15.07 40.85
C ASN A 119 -2.45 15.09 40.39
N PHE A 120 -1.91 16.24 39.99
CA PHE A 120 -0.59 16.35 39.36
C PHE A 120 0.56 15.70 40.17
N PRO A 121 0.56 15.68 41.52
CA PRO A 121 1.67 15.06 42.22
C PRO A 121 1.81 13.55 41.96
N LEU A 122 0.70 12.87 41.65
CA LEU A 122 0.74 11.44 41.32
C LEU A 122 1.47 11.13 39.98
N PHE A 123 1.67 12.16 39.15
CA PHE A 123 2.34 12.05 37.85
C PHE A 123 3.84 12.40 37.90
N LEU A 124 4.33 12.85 39.07
CA LEU A 124 5.72 13.26 39.25
C LEU A 124 6.62 12.03 39.49
N ASP A 125 7.84 12.09 38.93
CA ASP A 125 8.94 11.22 39.32
C ASP A 125 9.54 11.68 40.65
N LYS A 126 10.40 10.86 41.25
CA LYS A 126 11.01 11.13 42.54
C LYS A 126 11.76 12.46 42.58
N ASP A 127 12.58 12.74 41.54
CA ASP A 127 13.31 14.01 41.43
C ASP A 127 12.38 15.21 41.35
N SER A 128 11.24 15.08 40.69
CA SER A 128 10.23 16.12 40.55
C SER A 128 9.41 16.30 41.83
N LEU A 129 9.19 15.24 42.58
CA LEU A 129 8.58 15.34 43.91
C LEU A 129 9.49 16.07 44.87
N ASP A 130 10.80 15.81 44.85
CA ASP A 130 11.81 16.58 45.65
C ASP A 130 11.86 18.04 45.17
N ALA A 131 11.77 18.28 43.87
CA ALA A 131 11.69 19.66 43.34
C ALA A 131 10.40 20.38 43.81
N LEU A 132 9.27 19.66 43.86
CA LEU A 132 8.00 20.17 44.41
C LEU A 132 8.16 20.51 45.89
N ARG A 133 8.74 19.60 46.70
CA ARG A 133 9.03 19.82 48.10
C ARG A 133 9.87 21.10 48.29
N ASN A 134 10.96 21.23 47.58
CA ASN A 134 11.83 22.40 47.65
C ASN A 134 11.12 23.69 47.20
N ARG A 135 10.28 23.64 46.21
CA ARG A 135 9.50 24.77 45.71
C ARG A 135 8.46 25.30 46.72
N LEU A 136 7.91 24.42 47.55
CA LEU A 136 6.93 24.74 48.57
C LEU A 136 7.56 25.19 49.91
N THR A 137 8.87 25.11 50.07
CA THR A 137 9.55 25.70 51.23
C THR A 137 9.50 27.25 51.22
N LYS A 138 9.74 27.86 52.33
CA LYS A 138 9.80 29.34 52.46
C LYS A 138 10.76 29.97 51.45
N GLU A 139 11.96 29.45 51.38
CA GLU A 139 13.02 29.89 50.47
C GLU A 139 12.62 29.68 49.01
N GLY A 140 11.98 28.54 48.66
CA GLY A 140 11.49 28.22 47.32
C GLY A 140 10.39 29.19 46.86
N ILE A 141 9.41 29.46 47.72
CA ILE A 141 8.32 30.43 47.47
C ILE A 141 8.89 31.84 47.23
N GLU A 142 9.74 32.32 48.15
CA GLU A 142 10.34 33.64 48.03
C GLU A 142 11.17 33.79 46.74
N LYS A 143 11.97 32.82 46.45
CA LYS A 143 12.81 32.77 45.22
C LYS A 143 11.94 32.85 43.95
N GLN A 144 10.90 32.04 43.90
CA GLN A 144 10.03 31.98 42.69
C GLN A 144 9.24 33.29 42.47
N ILE A 145 8.68 33.85 43.55
CA ILE A 145 7.91 35.11 43.41
C ILE A 145 8.83 36.29 43.03
N ARG A 146 10.07 36.34 43.54
CA ARG A 146 11.06 37.34 43.13
C ARG A 146 11.44 37.16 41.64
N GLN A 147 11.59 35.90 41.18
CA GLN A 147 11.83 35.62 39.74
C GLN A 147 10.68 36.09 38.86
N ASN A 148 9.45 35.82 39.26
CA ASN A 148 8.23 36.25 38.56
C ASN A 148 8.20 37.79 38.44
N LYS A 149 8.47 38.50 39.54
CA LYS A 149 8.56 39.97 39.52
C LYS A 149 9.60 40.46 38.53
N LYS A 150 10.80 39.87 38.55
CA LYS A 150 11.88 40.21 37.62
C LYS A 150 11.49 39.95 36.15
N GLN A 151 10.77 38.85 35.88
CA GLN A 151 10.26 38.51 34.52
C GLN A 151 9.20 39.54 34.04
N LEU A 152 8.23 39.87 34.88
CA LEU A 152 7.18 40.87 34.57
C LEU A 152 7.74 42.27 34.31
N LEU A 153 8.86 42.62 34.99
CA LEU A 153 9.52 43.90 34.80
C LEU A 153 10.51 43.92 33.63
N SER A 154 10.70 42.77 32.95
CA SER A 154 11.61 42.69 31.81
C SER A 154 10.99 43.34 30.57
N PRO A 155 11.76 44.09 29.77
CA PRO A 155 11.28 44.65 28.50
C PRO A 155 10.85 43.60 27.48
N LEU A 156 11.23 42.36 27.68
CA LEU A 156 10.90 41.21 26.80
C LEU A 156 9.66 40.43 27.28
N SER A 157 8.99 40.89 28.37
CA SER A 157 7.78 40.25 28.89
C SER A 157 6.61 40.45 27.95
N THR A 158 5.94 39.33 27.63
CA THR A 158 4.74 39.31 26.79
C THR A 158 3.47 39.31 27.65
N PRO A 159 2.29 39.69 27.14
CA PRO A 159 1.02 39.53 27.83
C PRO A 159 0.75 38.07 28.28
N LEU A 160 1.19 37.09 27.46
CA LEU A 160 1.10 35.67 27.78
C LEU A 160 1.95 35.29 29.00
N ASP A 161 3.16 35.81 29.13
CA ASP A 161 4.01 35.57 30.31
C ASP A 161 3.33 36.08 31.60
N SER A 162 2.68 37.20 31.50
CA SER A 162 1.90 37.74 32.61
C SER A 162 0.75 36.83 33.02
N GLU A 163 -0.01 36.34 32.05
CA GLU A 163 -1.12 35.40 32.30
C GLU A 163 -0.63 34.09 32.92
N PHE A 164 0.51 33.55 32.46
CA PHE A 164 1.09 32.37 33.05
C PHE A 164 1.53 32.54 34.50
N ILE A 165 2.19 33.63 34.81
CA ILE A 165 2.63 33.92 36.15
C ILE A 165 1.45 34.12 37.12
N PHE A 166 0.37 34.75 36.66
CA PHE A 166 -0.85 34.90 37.46
C PHE A 166 -1.57 33.60 37.72
N ARG A 167 -1.58 32.67 36.73
CA ARG A 167 -2.27 31.36 36.85
C ARG A 167 -1.46 30.33 37.64
N ASP A 168 -0.13 30.38 37.59
CA ASP A 168 0.78 29.46 38.28
C ASP A 168 1.97 30.22 38.88
N PRO A 169 1.74 30.99 39.96
CA PRO A 169 2.77 31.85 40.57
C PRO A 169 3.95 31.09 41.18
N LEU A 170 3.80 29.82 41.49
CA LEU A 170 4.90 28.93 41.95
C LEU A 170 5.56 28.17 40.84
N ASN A 171 5.13 28.36 39.58
CA ASN A 171 5.66 27.66 38.41
C ASN A 171 5.74 26.15 38.60
N LEU A 172 4.70 25.55 39.21
CA LEU A 172 4.62 24.10 39.43
C LEU A 172 4.47 23.33 38.12
N ARG A 173 3.88 23.97 37.13
CA ARG A 173 3.74 23.45 35.79
C ARG A 173 5.07 23.06 35.17
N SER A 174 6.15 23.83 35.38
CA SER A 174 7.50 23.50 34.87
C SER A 174 8.01 22.18 35.45
N ILE A 175 7.68 21.86 36.71
CA ILE A 175 8.04 20.63 37.38
C ILE A 175 7.26 19.46 36.73
N VAL A 176 5.95 19.64 36.50
CA VAL A 176 5.10 18.65 35.84
C VAL A 176 5.57 18.37 34.41
N LEU A 177 5.84 19.43 33.64
CA LEU A 177 6.31 19.29 32.26
C LEU A 177 7.70 18.63 32.19
N SER A 178 8.60 18.93 33.13
CA SER A 178 9.92 18.28 33.19
C SER A 178 9.82 16.80 33.51
N SER A 179 8.95 16.40 34.44
CA SER A 179 8.68 15.00 34.76
C SER A 179 8.09 14.26 33.55
N MET A 180 7.12 14.86 32.86
CA MET A 180 6.53 14.27 31.67
C MET A 180 7.51 14.14 30.51
N SER A 181 8.40 15.12 30.32
CA SER A 181 9.41 15.05 29.25
C SER A 181 10.47 13.96 29.49
N LYS A 182 10.75 13.63 30.75
CA LYS A 182 11.63 12.50 31.09
C LYS A 182 10.94 11.13 30.90
N GLN A 183 9.64 11.07 31.13
CA GLN A 183 8.86 9.81 31.08
C GLN A 183 8.39 9.44 29.67
N GLY A 184 8.37 10.36 28.73
CA GLY A 184 7.93 10.13 27.36
C GLY A 184 9.07 10.27 26.35
N ALA A 185 9.08 9.44 25.34
CA ALA A 185 10.00 9.51 24.21
C ALA A 185 9.82 10.78 23.36
N ASN A 186 9.08 11.77 23.85
CA ASN A 186 8.78 12.97 23.10
C ASN A 186 9.98 13.90 23.01
N ARG A 187 10.81 13.67 21.98
CA ARG A 187 11.76 14.67 21.47
C ARG A 187 11.06 15.83 20.76
N ILE A 188 9.72 15.87 20.77
CA ILE A 188 8.93 16.98 20.25
C ILE A 188 9.13 18.16 21.18
N GLY A 189 9.72 19.24 20.67
CA GLY A 189 9.83 20.48 21.41
C GLY A 189 8.43 21.03 21.68
N ILE A 190 8.16 21.43 22.93
CA ILE A 190 6.90 22.11 23.27
C ILE A 190 7.29 23.53 23.71
N LYS A 191 6.81 24.53 22.98
CA LYS A 191 7.00 25.95 23.33
C LYS A 191 5.64 26.62 23.36
N GLN A 192 5.30 27.22 24.49
CA GLN A 192 3.98 27.82 24.74
C GLN A 192 2.80 26.87 24.48
N GLY A 193 3.05 25.56 24.62
CA GLY A 193 2.08 24.48 24.37
C GLY A 193 2.01 23.97 22.94
N TYR A 194 2.62 24.62 21.97
CA TYR A 194 2.66 24.18 20.57
C TYR A 194 3.75 23.12 20.33
N TYR A 195 3.47 22.21 19.40
CA TYR A 195 4.41 21.20 18.96
C TYR A 195 5.38 21.79 17.95
N ILE A 196 6.58 22.13 18.36
CA ILE A 196 7.59 22.75 17.49
C ILE A 196 8.86 21.93 17.41
N SER A 197 9.59 22.11 16.32
CA SER A 197 10.90 21.52 16.13
C SER A 197 11.96 22.24 16.98
N LYS A 198 13.03 21.52 17.36
CA LYS A 198 14.11 22.08 18.20
C LYS A 198 14.81 23.28 17.57
N ASP A 199 14.85 23.33 16.25
CA ASP A 199 15.49 24.38 15.45
C ASP A 199 14.55 25.53 15.08
N ASN A 200 13.34 25.52 15.64
CA ASN A 200 12.34 26.55 15.44
C ASN A 200 11.86 26.72 13.97
N CYS A 201 11.96 25.65 13.17
CA CYS A 201 11.60 25.66 11.74
C CYS A 201 10.16 25.19 11.47
N MET A 202 9.63 24.29 12.29
CA MET A 202 8.35 23.60 12.03
C MET A 202 7.44 23.61 13.24
N LEU A 203 6.12 23.68 12.97
CA LEU A 203 5.02 23.50 13.91
C LEU A 203 4.06 22.47 13.36
N LEU A 204 3.60 21.55 14.22
CA LEU A 204 2.69 20.47 13.87
C LEU A 204 1.31 20.67 14.49
N LEU A 205 0.26 20.44 13.70
CA LEU A 205 -1.10 20.28 14.16
C LEU A 205 -1.57 18.87 13.82
N PHE A 206 -2.05 18.14 14.80
CA PHE A 206 -2.58 16.80 14.60
C PHE A 206 -4.10 16.87 14.49
N VAL A 207 -4.63 16.41 13.38
CA VAL A 207 -6.06 16.44 13.05
C VAL A 207 -6.57 15.01 12.97
N LYS A 208 -7.59 14.69 13.76
CA LYS A 208 -8.28 13.39 13.66
C LYS A 208 -9.53 13.55 12.81
N PRO A 209 -9.58 12.90 11.62
CA PRO A 209 -10.80 12.85 10.83
C PRO A 209 -11.90 12.05 11.55
N ALA A 210 -13.16 12.46 11.37
CA ALA A 210 -14.32 11.77 11.92
C ALA A 210 -14.65 10.45 11.21
N GLY A 211 -14.14 10.25 10.00
CA GLY A 211 -14.32 9.05 9.20
C GLY A 211 -13.03 8.34 8.88
N SER A 212 -13.17 7.10 8.39
CA SER A 212 -12.03 6.27 8.03
C SER A 212 -11.41 6.71 6.70
N SER A 213 -10.08 6.62 6.60
CA SER A 213 -9.33 6.76 5.33
C SER A 213 -9.75 5.75 4.24
N ARG A 214 -10.52 4.72 4.59
CA ARG A 214 -11.07 3.71 3.68
C ARG A 214 -12.38 4.15 3.00
N ASP A 215 -13.10 5.10 3.58
CA ASP A 215 -14.32 5.65 2.97
C ASP A 215 -13.97 6.73 1.96
N ILE A 216 -13.97 6.36 0.68
CA ILE A 216 -13.60 7.24 -0.44
C ILE A 216 -14.49 8.48 -0.53
N LYS A 217 -15.79 8.36 -0.18
CA LYS A 217 -16.70 9.50 -0.21
C LYS A 217 -16.36 10.49 0.89
N PHE A 218 -16.08 9.96 2.08
CA PHE A 218 -15.63 10.76 3.20
C PHE A 218 -14.28 11.43 2.89
N VAL A 219 -13.30 10.66 2.40
CA VAL A 219 -11.95 11.18 2.06
C VAL A 219 -12.02 12.34 1.08
N LYS A 220 -12.82 12.24 0.01
CA LYS A 220 -13.00 13.34 -0.97
C LYS A 220 -13.67 14.57 -0.39
N GLY A 221 -14.63 14.39 0.52
CA GLY A 221 -15.27 15.50 1.23
C GLY A 221 -14.29 16.19 2.16
N PHE A 222 -13.58 15.40 2.94
CA PHE A 222 -12.57 15.85 3.89
C PHE A 222 -11.40 16.59 3.19
N GLU A 223 -10.89 16.07 2.07
CA GLU A 223 -9.82 16.69 1.28
C GLU A 223 -10.20 18.10 0.85
N ARG A 224 -11.39 18.27 0.25
CA ARG A 224 -11.90 19.58 -0.17
C ARG A 224 -12.06 20.56 0.99
N GLU A 225 -12.55 20.05 2.12
CA GLU A 225 -12.72 20.85 3.33
C GLU A 225 -11.37 21.34 3.86
N ILE A 226 -10.39 20.45 3.99
CA ILE A 226 -9.04 20.81 4.44
C ILE A 226 -8.38 21.82 3.48
N GLU A 227 -8.46 21.57 2.17
CA GLU A 227 -7.93 22.50 1.17
C GLU A 227 -8.59 23.89 1.30
N SER A 228 -9.91 23.93 1.45
CA SER A 228 -10.65 25.18 1.63
C SER A 228 -10.20 25.94 2.88
N ILE A 229 -10.04 25.25 4.01
CA ILE A 229 -9.58 25.84 5.27
C ILE A 229 -8.15 26.39 5.14
N LEU A 230 -7.25 25.62 4.52
CA LEU A 230 -5.86 26.03 4.31
C LEU A 230 -5.74 27.21 3.33
N GLU A 231 -6.52 27.22 2.25
CA GLU A 231 -6.58 28.35 1.32
C GLU A 231 -7.15 29.61 1.97
N ALA A 232 -8.20 29.48 2.77
CA ALA A 232 -8.76 30.60 3.52
C ALA A 232 -7.75 31.19 4.51
N ALA A 233 -6.99 30.31 5.19
CA ALA A 233 -5.93 30.74 6.10
C ALA A 233 -4.78 31.46 5.36
N LYS A 234 -4.35 30.95 4.20
CA LYS A 234 -3.34 31.63 3.36
C LYS A 234 -3.78 33.02 2.93
N LYS A 235 -5.06 33.20 2.54
CA LYS A 235 -5.61 34.49 2.14
C LYS A 235 -5.69 35.47 3.30
N GLU A 236 -6.05 35.02 4.51
CA GLU A 236 -6.21 35.85 5.70
C GLU A 236 -4.87 36.40 6.22
N TYR A 237 -3.83 35.55 6.21
CA TYR A 237 -2.48 35.91 6.67
C TYR A 237 -1.58 36.51 5.58
N GLY A 238 -2.06 36.58 4.33
CA GLY A 238 -1.32 37.06 3.17
C GLY A 238 -0.33 35.99 2.65
N GLU A 239 0.09 36.15 1.39
CA GLU A 239 1.15 35.27 0.81
C GLU A 239 2.50 35.67 1.41
N ASN A 240 2.89 34.98 2.47
CA ASN A 240 4.23 35.11 3.03
C ASN A 240 5.15 34.05 2.43
N PRO A 241 6.19 34.42 1.66
CA PRO A 241 7.12 33.50 1.04
C PRO A 241 7.95 32.66 2.03
N ASP A 242 8.02 33.12 3.30
CA ASP A 242 8.67 32.36 4.38
C ASP A 242 7.85 31.14 4.79
N LEU A 243 6.51 31.25 4.80
CA LEU A 243 5.63 30.21 5.32
C LEU A 243 5.29 29.17 4.24
N GLN A 244 5.56 27.92 4.53
CA GLN A 244 5.08 26.77 3.76
C GLN A 244 4.12 25.95 4.62
N MET A 245 2.99 25.56 4.04
CA MET A 245 2.02 24.65 4.65
C MET A 245 2.03 23.33 3.90
N GLY A 246 2.02 22.22 4.62
CA GLY A 246 1.99 20.89 4.03
C GLY A 246 1.13 19.93 4.84
N LEU A 247 0.73 18.85 4.19
CA LEU A 247 -0.01 17.74 4.79
C LEU A 247 0.88 16.51 4.89
N SER A 248 0.87 15.85 6.03
CA SER A 248 1.63 14.63 6.29
C SER A 248 0.82 13.65 7.13
N GLY A 249 1.42 12.51 7.42
CA GLY A 249 0.80 11.44 8.21
C GLY A 249 0.04 10.42 7.37
N PRO A 250 -0.41 9.32 8.01
CA PRO A 250 -1.03 8.19 7.31
C PRO A 250 -2.26 8.58 6.49
N TYR A 251 -3.07 9.53 6.98
CA TYR A 251 -4.26 9.97 6.26
C TYR A 251 -3.91 10.76 5.00
N ALA A 252 -2.93 11.66 5.06
CA ALA A 252 -2.44 12.39 3.89
C ALA A 252 -1.84 11.43 2.85
N PHE A 253 -1.12 10.39 3.30
CA PHE A 253 -0.60 9.35 2.42
C PHE A 253 -1.72 8.56 1.72
N ALA A 254 -2.79 8.23 2.45
CA ALA A 254 -3.95 7.55 1.86
C ALA A 254 -4.65 8.41 0.80
N MET A 255 -4.80 9.72 1.04
CA MET A 255 -5.34 10.69 0.08
C MET A 255 -4.46 10.76 -1.19
N GLU A 256 -3.14 10.95 -1.03
CA GLU A 256 -2.19 11.01 -2.14
C GLU A 256 -2.15 9.69 -2.93
N ALA A 257 -2.14 8.55 -2.25
CA ALA A 257 -2.17 7.23 -2.87
C ALA A 257 -3.47 7.03 -3.69
N HIS A 258 -4.61 7.44 -3.14
CA HIS A 258 -5.90 7.32 -3.83
C HIS A 258 -5.92 8.12 -5.13
N THR A 259 -5.56 9.40 -5.10
CA THR A 259 -5.53 10.26 -6.29
C THR A 259 -4.49 9.79 -7.31
N THR A 260 -3.32 9.33 -6.86
CA THR A 260 -2.26 8.80 -7.72
C THR A 260 -2.71 7.53 -8.43
N ILE A 261 -3.29 6.57 -7.71
CA ILE A 261 -3.75 5.31 -8.30
C ILE A 261 -4.88 5.54 -9.30
N GLN A 262 -5.84 6.42 -9.00
CA GLN A 262 -6.89 6.74 -9.96
C GLN A 262 -6.35 7.33 -11.26
N LYS A 263 -5.42 8.29 -11.17
CA LYS A 263 -4.76 8.86 -12.35
C LYS A 263 -3.95 7.81 -13.10
N ASP A 264 -3.19 7.00 -12.39
CA ASP A 264 -2.37 5.93 -12.95
C ASP A 264 -3.22 4.92 -13.74
N VAL A 265 -4.34 4.46 -13.19
CA VAL A 265 -5.23 3.48 -13.83
C VAL A 265 -5.80 4.05 -15.14
N ILE A 266 -6.27 5.30 -15.14
CA ILE A 266 -6.83 5.96 -16.33
C ILE A 266 -5.75 6.16 -17.39
N ILE A 267 -4.61 6.75 -17.00
CA ILE A 267 -3.50 7.02 -17.91
C ILE A 267 -2.97 5.70 -18.49
N ASN A 268 -2.82 4.68 -17.64
CA ASN A 268 -2.33 3.38 -18.06
C ASN A 268 -3.29 2.68 -19.04
N ALA A 269 -4.60 2.73 -18.79
CA ALA A 269 -5.59 2.19 -19.72
C ALA A 269 -5.51 2.87 -21.09
N ILE A 270 -5.44 4.22 -21.10
CA ILE A 270 -5.33 5.00 -22.35
C ILE A 270 -4.01 4.69 -23.08
N THR A 271 -2.87 4.69 -22.36
CA THR A 271 -1.56 4.44 -22.97
C THR A 271 -1.42 3.02 -23.49
N SER A 272 -1.94 2.02 -22.76
CA SER A 272 -1.96 0.63 -23.20
C SER A 272 -2.80 0.47 -24.49
N ILE A 273 -4.02 1.01 -24.51
CA ILE A 273 -4.88 1.00 -25.69
C ILE A 273 -4.17 1.68 -26.88
N MET A 274 -3.60 2.85 -26.65
CA MET A 274 -2.91 3.62 -27.69
C MET A 274 -1.67 2.88 -28.23
N LEU A 275 -0.84 2.31 -27.36
CA LEU A 275 0.35 1.54 -27.77
C LEU A 275 -0.04 0.31 -28.59
N VAL A 276 -1.04 -0.47 -28.13
CA VAL A 276 -1.54 -1.63 -28.86
C VAL A 276 -2.09 -1.21 -30.22
N PHE A 277 -2.85 -0.13 -30.30
CA PHE A 277 -3.40 0.36 -31.55
C PHE A 277 -2.33 0.89 -32.51
N LEU A 278 -1.31 1.58 -32.00
CA LEU A 278 -0.16 2.03 -32.80
C LEU A 278 0.61 0.84 -33.38
N LEU A 279 0.86 -0.20 -32.56
CA LEU A 279 1.49 -1.44 -33.03
C LEU A 279 0.65 -2.10 -34.12
N PHE A 280 -0.66 -2.20 -33.92
CA PHE A 280 -1.57 -2.79 -34.87
C PHE A 280 -1.58 -2.01 -36.21
N GLN A 281 -1.62 -0.68 -36.13
CA GLN A 281 -1.57 0.20 -37.28
C GLN A 281 -0.25 0.07 -38.04
N PHE A 282 0.87 -0.05 -37.32
CA PHE A 282 2.18 -0.26 -37.92
C PHE A 282 2.27 -1.59 -38.68
N VAL A 283 1.69 -2.66 -38.10
CA VAL A 283 1.73 -4.00 -38.68
C VAL A 283 0.79 -4.14 -39.87
N TYR A 284 -0.43 -3.66 -39.78
CA TYR A 284 -1.46 -3.84 -40.79
C TYR A 284 -1.53 -2.66 -41.78
N LYS A 285 -0.52 -1.76 -41.81
CA LYS A 285 -0.33 -0.71 -42.81
C LYS A 285 -1.62 0.02 -43.23
N LYS A 286 -2.16 0.86 -42.32
CA LYS A 286 -3.31 1.71 -42.61
C LYS A 286 -4.66 0.99 -42.85
N ARG A 287 -4.80 -0.28 -42.47
CA ARG A 287 -6.07 -0.98 -42.55
C ARG A 287 -6.95 -0.64 -41.34
N PHE A 288 -7.57 0.54 -41.40
CA PHE A 288 -8.43 1.05 -40.32
C PHE A 288 -9.55 0.09 -39.90
N LEU A 289 -10.14 -0.64 -40.86
CA LEU A 289 -11.22 -1.60 -40.56
C LEU A 289 -10.77 -2.76 -39.67
N VAL A 290 -9.54 -3.27 -39.86
CA VAL A 290 -8.98 -4.34 -39.00
C VAL A 290 -8.76 -3.82 -37.58
N LEU A 291 -8.32 -2.58 -37.44
CA LEU A 291 -8.16 -1.91 -36.15
C LEU A 291 -9.51 -1.76 -35.44
N VAL A 292 -10.56 -1.35 -36.16
CA VAL A 292 -11.94 -1.23 -35.62
C VAL A 292 -12.47 -2.58 -35.15
N ILE A 293 -12.26 -3.66 -35.92
CA ILE A 293 -12.70 -5.02 -35.55
C ILE A 293 -11.98 -5.47 -34.29
N ALA A 294 -10.63 -5.32 -34.24
CA ALA A 294 -9.83 -5.71 -33.11
C ALA A 294 -10.22 -4.90 -31.86
N GLY A 295 -10.36 -3.58 -31.99
CA GLY A 295 -10.76 -2.69 -30.91
C GLY A 295 -12.15 -3.01 -30.35
N ALA A 296 -13.13 -3.19 -31.22
CA ALA A 296 -14.50 -3.56 -30.81
C ALA A 296 -14.51 -4.90 -30.07
N THR A 297 -13.76 -5.89 -30.56
CA THR A 297 -13.66 -7.20 -29.93
C THR A 297 -13.06 -7.12 -28.52
N LEU A 298 -11.95 -6.38 -28.38
CA LEU A 298 -11.27 -6.21 -27.08
C LEU A 298 -12.11 -5.41 -26.07
N LEU A 299 -12.75 -4.32 -26.53
CA LEU A 299 -13.62 -3.50 -25.68
C LEU A 299 -14.84 -4.30 -25.19
N THR A 300 -15.40 -5.15 -26.05
CA THR A 300 -16.46 -6.09 -25.67
C THR A 300 -16.00 -7.04 -24.57
N ALA A 301 -14.84 -7.68 -24.75
CA ALA A 301 -14.28 -8.61 -23.77
C ALA A 301 -13.97 -7.90 -22.44
N LEU A 302 -13.40 -6.70 -22.51
CA LEU A 302 -13.09 -5.89 -21.34
C LEU A 302 -14.36 -5.50 -20.56
N SER A 303 -15.41 -5.06 -21.29
CA SER A 303 -16.70 -4.73 -20.69
C SER A 303 -17.31 -5.93 -19.96
N TRP A 304 -17.30 -7.10 -20.59
CA TRP A 304 -17.78 -8.33 -19.95
C TRP A 304 -16.97 -8.69 -18.71
N THR A 305 -15.65 -8.57 -18.79
CA THR A 305 -14.74 -8.87 -17.67
C THR A 305 -15.01 -7.95 -16.49
N LEU A 306 -15.04 -6.64 -16.72
CA LEU A 306 -15.24 -5.66 -15.64
C LEU A 306 -16.66 -5.72 -15.08
N GLY A 307 -17.68 -5.97 -15.93
CA GLY A 307 -19.04 -6.18 -15.48
C GLY A 307 -19.18 -7.40 -14.57
N LEU A 308 -18.53 -8.54 -14.93
CA LEU A 308 -18.47 -9.73 -14.08
C LEU A 308 -17.66 -9.47 -12.81
N ALA A 309 -16.55 -8.73 -12.90
CA ALA A 309 -15.75 -8.33 -11.73
C ALA A 309 -16.60 -7.55 -10.72
N TYR A 310 -17.47 -6.63 -11.19
CA TYR A 310 -18.42 -5.93 -10.34
C TYR A 310 -19.42 -6.88 -9.66
N LEU A 311 -19.99 -7.81 -10.40
CA LEU A 311 -20.94 -8.78 -9.85
C LEU A 311 -20.32 -9.69 -8.79
N ILE A 312 -19.03 -10.03 -8.92
CA ILE A 312 -18.34 -10.94 -8.00
C ILE A 312 -17.80 -10.18 -6.77
N PHE A 313 -17.22 -9.00 -6.98
CA PHE A 313 -16.45 -8.30 -5.94
C PHE A 313 -17.04 -6.94 -5.54
N GLY A 314 -17.87 -6.32 -6.36
CA GLY A 314 -18.40 -4.96 -6.14
C GLY A 314 -17.34 -3.85 -6.27
N SER A 315 -16.08 -4.17 -6.12
CA SER A 315 -14.97 -3.21 -6.12
C SER A 315 -13.69 -3.81 -6.71
N LEU A 316 -12.79 -2.96 -7.19
CA LEU A 316 -11.44 -3.35 -7.58
C LEU A 316 -10.45 -2.87 -6.52
N ASN A 317 -9.45 -3.70 -6.21
CA ASN A 317 -8.31 -3.25 -5.43
C ASN A 317 -7.18 -2.74 -6.33
N MET A 318 -6.16 -2.19 -5.72
CA MET A 318 -5.01 -1.61 -6.41
C MET A 318 -4.35 -2.60 -7.39
N ALA A 319 -4.14 -3.87 -7.00
CA ALA A 319 -3.50 -4.86 -7.86
C ALA A 319 -4.42 -5.31 -9.01
N SER A 320 -5.72 -5.45 -8.76
CA SER A 320 -6.68 -5.87 -9.79
C SER A 320 -7.06 -4.75 -10.79
N SER A 321 -6.82 -3.49 -10.45
CA SER A 321 -7.11 -2.35 -11.32
C SER A 321 -6.30 -2.35 -12.62
N VAL A 322 -5.15 -3.04 -12.66
CA VAL A 322 -4.29 -3.15 -13.84
C VAL A 322 -4.78 -4.15 -14.88
N VAL A 323 -5.85 -4.91 -14.57
CA VAL A 323 -6.39 -5.95 -15.44
C VAL A 323 -6.75 -5.43 -16.83
N THR A 324 -7.18 -4.17 -16.94
CA THR A 324 -7.51 -3.51 -18.21
C THR A 324 -6.31 -3.50 -19.16
N ALA A 325 -5.15 -3.03 -18.70
CA ALA A 325 -3.94 -3.00 -19.50
C ALA A 325 -3.41 -4.40 -19.84
N MET A 326 -3.50 -5.33 -18.87
CA MET A 326 -3.13 -6.73 -19.07
C MET A 326 -3.97 -7.38 -20.18
N LEU A 327 -5.28 -7.24 -20.13
CA LEU A 327 -6.19 -7.84 -21.12
C LEU A 327 -6.06 -7.21 -22.50
N MET A 328 -5.75 -5.92 -22.59
CA MET A 328 -5.44 -5.27 -23.86
C MET A 328 -4.20 -5.88 -24.54
N GLY A 329 -3.19 -6.24 -23.75
CA GLY A 329 -1.98 -6.90 -24.26
C GLY A 329 -2.22 -8.37 -24.61
N LEU A 330 -2.92 -9.14 -23.77
CA LEU A 330 -3.12 -10.58 -23.94
C LEU A 330 -4.26 -10.93 -24.89
N GLY A 331 -5.35 -10.17 -24.84
CA GLY A 331 -6.57 -10.51 -25.63
C GLY A 331 -6.39 -10.33 -27.13
N ILE A 332 -5.50 -9.41 -27.53
CA ILE A 332 -5.24 -9.15 -28.95
C ILE A 332 -4.51 -10.31 -29.64
N ASP A 333 -3.79 -11.14 -28.89
CA ASP A 333 -3.03 -12.28 -29.42
C ASP A 333 -3.97 -13.28 -30.11
N TYR A 334 -5.12 -13.54 -29.52
CA TYR A 334 -6.12 -14.45 -30.10
C TYR A 334 -6.69 -13.90 -31.41
N ILE A 335 -6.91 -12.58 -31.45
CA ILE A 335 -7.38 -11.87 -32.65
C ILE A 335 -6.33 -11.99 -33.75
N ILE A 336 -5.04 -11.74 -33.44
CA ILE A 336 -3.93 -11.80 -34.40
C ILE A 336 -3.84 -13.19 -35.04
N HIS A 337 -3.85 -14.24 -34.23
CA HIS A 337 -3.72 -15.61 -34.76
C HIS A 337 -4.87 -16.01 -35.68
N ILE A 338 -6.10 -15.78 -35.24
CA ILE A 338 -7.28 -16.20 -36.03
C ILE A 338 -7.44 -15.31 -37.26
N PHE A 339 -7.25 -13.97 -37.12
CA PHE A 339 -7.41 -13.04 -38.23
C PHE A 339 -6.35 -13.26 -39.32
N ASN A 340 -5.07 -13.42 -38.96
CA ASN A 340 -4.02 -13.67 -39.93
C ASN A 340 -4.27 -14.96 -40.72
N ARG A 341 -4.80 -15.99 -40.07
CA ARG A 341 -5.15 -17.24 -40.77
C ARG A 341 -6.36 -17.07 -41.66
N CYS A 342 -7.42 -16.37 -41.21
CA CYS A 342 -8.56 -16.02 -42.03
C CYS A 342 -8.14 -15.26 -43.30
N GLU A 343 -7.24 -14.29 -43.15
CA GLU A 343 -6.71 -13.51 -44.26
C GLU A 343 -5.96 -14.40 -45.25
N SER A 344 -5.05 -15.27 -44.75
CA SER A 344 -4.26 -16.18 -45.59
C SER A 344 -5.14 -17.15 -46.42
N GLU A 345 -6.17 -17.72 -45.77
CA GLU A 345 -7.08 -18.65 -46.42
C GLU A 345 -8.01 -17.94 -47.42
N PHE A 346 -8.43 -16.70 -47.12
CA PHE A 346 -9.26 -15.92 -48.05
C PHE A 346 -8.51 -15.50 -49.31
N ILE A 347 -7.25 -15.08 -49.17
CA ILE A 347 -6.40 -14.73 -50.31
C ILE A 347 -6.19 -15.94 -51.24
N GLN A 348 -6.14 -17.16 -50.70
CA GLN A 348 -5.97 -18.39 -51.49
C GLN A 348 -7.26 -18.92 -52.11
N SER A 349 -8.38 -18.85 -51.39
CA SER A 349 -9.62 -19.51 -51.77
C SER A 349 -10.66 -18.59 -52.40
N GLY A 350 -10.66 -17.29 -52.04
CA GLY A 350 -11.70 -16.33 -52.38
C GLY A 350 -13.08 -16.63 -51.75
N ASP A 351 -13.18 -17.71 -50.94
CA ASP A 351 -14.41 -18.13 -50.26
C ASP A 351 -14.39 -17.79 -48.79
N MET A 352 -15.32 -16.91 -48.38
CA MET A 352 -15.43 -16.46 -47.00
C MET A 352 -15.79 -17.58 -46.01
N ARG A 353 -16.59 -18.53 -46.44
CA ARG A 353 -16.99 -19.65 -45.57
C ARG A 353 -15.79 -20.58 -45.32
N TYR A 354 -15.06 -20.92 -46.35
CA TYR A 354 -13.82 -21.70 -46.23
C TYR A 354 -12.77 -21.00 -45.39
N SER A 355 -12.65 -19.67 -45.56
CA SER A 355 -11.71 -18.82 -44.83
C SER A 355 -12.06 -18.66 -43.36
N LEU A 356 -13.24 -18.99 -42.90
CA LEU A 356 -13.61 -19.05 -41.49
C LEU A 356 -13.50 -20.47 -40.93
N ASP A 357 -14.02 -21.45 -41.65
CA ASP A 357 -14.08 -22.84 -41.20
C ASP A 357 -12.66 -23.42 -41.01
N THR A 358 -11.72 -23.11 -41.91
CA THR A 358 -10.36 -23.61 -41.83
C THR A 358 -9.55 -23.08 -40.65
N PRO A 359 -9.50 -21.75 -40.36
CA PRO A 359 -8.84 -21.21 -39.16
C PRO A 359 -9.46 -21.71 -37.88
N LEU A 360 -10.81 -21.77 -37.81
CA LEU A 360 -11.50 -22.28 -36.64
C LEU A 360 -11.25 -23.78 -36.40
N ALA A 361 -11.12 -24.58 -37.45
CA ALA A 361 -10.79 -25.99 -37.31
C ALA A 361 -9.32 -26.24 -36.95
N LYS A 362 -8.37 -25.52 -37.57
CA LYS A 362 -6.94 -25.81 -37.51
C LYS A 362 -6.15 -24.93 -36.57
N THR A 363 -6.41 -23.62 -36.52
CA THR A 363 -5.64 -22.64 -35.71
C THR A 363 -6.28 -22.41 -34.34
N ALA A 364 -7.63 -22.32 -34.27
CA ALA A 364 -8.31 -22.07 -33.02
C ALA A 364 -8.04 -23.11 -31.91
N PRO A 365 -7.78 -24.40 -32.17
CA PRO A 365 -7.36 -25.34 -31.12
C PRO A 365 -6.12 -24.89 -30.35
N ALA A 366 -5.11 -24.33 -31.02
CA ALA A 366 -3.93 -23.80 -30.36
C ALA A 366 -4.27 -22.54 -29.54
N VAL A 367 -5.12 -21.65 -30.09
CA VAL A 367 -5.59 -20.44 -29.41
C VAL A 367 -6.40 -20.77 -28.16
N VAL A 368 -7.31 -21.75 -28.26
CA VAL A 368 -8.09 -22.22 -27.11
C VAL A 368 -7.18 -22.82 -26.03
N THR A 369 -6.17 -23.62 -26.45
CA THR A 369 -5.22 -24.18 -25.47
C THR A 369 -4.44 -23.07 -24.77
N GLY A 370 -3.88 -22.10 -25.51
CA GLY A 370 -3.20 -20.95 -24.95
C GLY A 370 -4.10 -20.17 -23.98
N ALA A 371 -5.32 -19.84 -24.39
CA ALA A 371 -6.26 -19.13 -23.51
C ALA A 371 -6.60 -19.91 -22.24
N VAL A 372 -6.79 -21.24 -22.35
CA VAL A 372 -7.11 -22.08 -21.18
C VAL A 372 -5.90 -22.25 -20.26
N THR A 373 -4.67 -22.41 -20.80
CA THR A 373 -3.45 -22.48 -19.99
C THR A 373 -3.16 -21.18 -19.28
N THR A 374 -3.33 -20.05 -19.98
CA THR A 374 -3.16 -18.69 -19.40
C THR A 374 -4.21 -18.42 -18.33
N SER A 375 -5.48 -18.75 -18.58
CA SER A 375 -6.55 -18.62 -17.60
C SER A 375 -6.30 -19.51 -16.37
N ALA A 376 -5.84 -20.75 -16.57
CA ALA A 376 -5.50 -21.65 -15.47
C ALA A 376 -4.34 -21.14 -14.61
N ALA A 377 -3.31 -20.54 -15.22
CA ALA A 377 -2.23 -19.88 -14.49
C ALA A 377 -2.76 -18.72 -13.64
N PHE A 378 -3.67 -17.91 -14.17
CA PHE A 378 -4.26 -16.82 -13.41
C PHE A 378 -5.15 -17.33 -12.27
N PHE A 379 -5.95 -18.35 -12.51
CA PHE A 379 -6.74 -18.98 -11.46
C PHE A 379 -5.88 -19.66 -10.38
N SER A 380 -4.68 -20.11 -10.67
CA SER A 380 -3.80 -20.67 -9.65
C SER A 380 -3.40 -19.66 -8.59
N ILE A 381 -3.38 -18.35 -8.92
CA ILE A 381 -3.11 -17.26 -7.97
C ILE A 381 -4.21 -17.15 -6.89
N VAL A 382 -5.38 -17.73 -7.12
CA VAL A 382 -6.48 -17.79 -6.14
C VAL A 382 -6.08 -18.53 -4.86
N THR A 383 -5.05 -19.37 -4.92
CA THR A 383 -4.48 -20.02 -3.73
C THR A 383 -3.74 -19.07 -2.81
N THR A 384 -3.46 -17.84 -3.24
CA THR A 384 -2.84 -16.81 -2.39
C THR A 384 -3.86 -16.21 -1.43
N SER A 385 -3.46 -16.04 -0.18
CA SER A 385 -4.29 -15.37 0.82
C SER A 385 -4.32 -13.85 0.66
N PHE A 386 -3.37 -13.26 -0.07
CA PHE A 386 -3.31 -11.83 -0.35
C PHE A 386 -4.44 -11.43 -1.31
N LYS A 387 -5.47 -10.76 -0.78
CA LYS A 387 -6.68 -10.41 -1.53
C LYS A 387 -6.40 -9.62 -2.81
N GLY A 388 -5.31 -8.82 -2.82
CA GLY A 388 -4.88 -8.08 -4.00
C GLY A 388 -4.60 -9.01 -5.19
N LEU A 389 -3.77 -10.01 -4.99
CA LEU A 389 -3.43 -11.00 -6.02
C LEU A 389 -4.57 -11.98 -6.28
N TYR A 390 -5.29 -12.41 -5.24
CA TYR A 390 -6.47 -13.27 -5.36
C TYR A 390 -7.50 -12.68 -6.34
N GLN A 391 -7.88 -11.42 -6.15
CA GLN A 391 -8.84 -10.73 -7.00
C GLN A 391 -8.30 -10.57 -8.43
N LEU A 392 -7.02 -10.18 -8.57
CA LEU A 392 -6.35 -10.07 -9.86
C LEU A 392 -6.41 -11.41 -10.63
N GLY A 393 -6.09 -12.53 -9.97
CA GLY A 393 -6.10 -13.86 -10.59
C GLY A 393 -7.48 -14.25 -11.13
N ILE A 394 -8.54 -14.03 -10.37
CA ILE A 394 -9.92 -14.32 -10.81
C ILE A 394 -10.31 -13.44 -11.99
N ILE A 395 -10.13 -12.13 -11.88
CA ILE A 395 -10.59 -11.20 -12.92
C ILE A 395 -9.77 -11.39 -14.20
N ALA A 396 -8.46 -11.58 -14.11
CA ALA A 396 -7.62 -11.83 -15.27
C ALA A 396 -7.93 -13.18 -15.93
N GLY A 397 -8.15 -14.24 -15.14
CA GLY A 397 -8.54 -15.55 -15.65
C GLY A 397 -9.88 -15.52 -16.41
N ILE A 398 -10.90 -14.89 -15.83
CA ILE A 398 -12.20 -14.66 -16.51
C ILE A 398 -12.01 -13.78 -17.75
N GLY A 399 -11.17 -12.74 -17.65
CA GLY A 399 -10.91 -11.81 -18.74
C GLY A 399 -10.28 -12.47 -19.96
N VAL A 400 -9.33 -13.36 -19.75
CA VAL A 400 -8.70 -14.16 -20.82
C VAL A 400 -9.75 -15.03 -21.53
N LEU A 401 -10.64 -15.69 -20.78
CA LEU A 401 -11.74 -16.47 -21.36
C LEU A 401 -12.76 -15.58 -22.09
N ALA A 402 -13.04 -14.41 -21.56
CA ALA A 402 -13.90 -13.43 -22.22
C ALA A 402 -13.27 -12.94 -23.54
N CYS A 403 -11.96 -12.70 -23.58
CA CYS A 403 -11.22 -12.37 -24.81
C CYS A 403 -11.29 -13.51 -25.84
N LEU A 404 -11.14 -14.77 -25.41
CA LEU A 404 -11.29 -15.93 -26.27
C LEU A 404 -12.69 -16.00 -26.87
N VAL A 405 -13.74 -15.90 -26.04
CA VAL A 405 -15.14 -15.97 -26.48
C VAL A 405 -15.47 -14.81 -27.42
N SER A 406 -15.07 -13.58 -27.07
CA SER A 406 -15.25 -12.42 -27.93
C SER A 406 -14.53 -12.59 -29.28
N THR A 407 -13.33 -13.16 -29.30
CA THR A 407 -12.60 -13.43 -30.54
C THR A 407 -13.31 -14.47 -31.40
N LEU A 408 -13.76 -15.58 -30.82
CA LEU A 408 -14.40 -16.66 -31.58
C LEU A 408 -15.78 -16.29 -32.12
N PHE A 409 -16.52 -15.43 -31.43
CA PHE A 409 -17.91 -15.07 -31.81
C PHE A 409 -18.04 -13.63 -32.34
N VAL A 410 -17.52 -12.62 -31.63
CA VAL A 410 -17.71 -11.21 -32.00
C VAL A 410 -16.80 -10.84 -33.16
N MET A 411 -15.49 -11.10 -33.05
CA MET A 411 -14.52 -10.79 -34.11
C MET A 411 -14.89 -11.48 -35.41
N THR A 412 -15.13 -12.79 -35.38
CA THR A 412 -15.48 -13.58 -36.57
C THR A 412 -16.80 -13.11 -37.21
N SER A 413 -17.79 -12.74 -36.40
CA SER A 413 -19.08 -12.14 -36.89
C SER A 413 -18.86 -10.77 -37.53
N LEU A 414 -17.98 -9.93 -36.95
CA LEU A 414 -17.62 -8.62 -37.51
C LEU A 414 -16.88 -8.78 -38.85
N VAL A 415 -16.01 -9.76 -38.99
CA VAL A 415 -15.32 -10.08 -40.23
C VAL A 415 -16.30 -10.48 -41.31
N VAL A 416 -17.27 -11.34 -40.98
CA VAL A 416 -18.37 -11.73 -41.92
C VAL A 416 -19.21 -10.53 -42.35
N LEU A 417 -19.60 -9.69 -41.39
CA LEU A 417 -20.42 -8.50 -41.65
C LEU A 417 -19.70 -7.52 -42.59
N MET A 418 -18.41 -7.21 -42.28
CA MET A 418 -17.66 -6.24 -43.05
C MET A 418 -17.34 -6.73 -44.45
N GLU A 419 -16.97 -8.02 -44.63
CA GLU A 419 -16.71 -8.56 -45.97
C GLU A 419 -17.96 -8.62 -46.87
N ARG A 420 -19.13 -8.94 -46.27
CA ARG A 420 -20.40 -8.90 -47.00
C ARG A 420 -20.79 -7.48 -47.42
N GLN A 421 -20.45 -6.45 -46.65
CA GLN A 421 -20.75 -5.04 -46.96
C GLN A 421 -19.76 -4.40 -47.92
N LYS A 422 -18.47 -4.73 -47.77
CA LYS A 422 -17.37 -4.06 -48.51
C LYS A 422 -16.42 -5.11 -49.08
N LYS A 423 -16.86 -5.82 -50.13
CA LYS A 423 -16.12 -6.91 -50.79
C LYS A 423 -14.65 -6.54 -51.10
N GLY A 424 -13.70 -7.31 -50.57
CA GLY A 424 -12.28 -7.21 -50.88
C GLY A 424 -11.48 -6.12 -50.12
N LEU A 425 -12.11 -5.32 -49.23
CA LEU A 425 -11.40 -4.26 -48.51
C LEU A 425 -10.67 -4.76 -47.24
N LEU A 426 -11.08 -5.90 -46.67
CA LEU A 426 -10.50 -6.47 -45.48
C LEU A 426 -9.19 -7.23 -45.75
N PHE A 427 -9.12 -7.94 -46.87
CA PHE A 427 -8.05 -8.91 -47.15
C PHE A 427 -7.19 -8.42 -48.33
N ASN A 428 -6.00 -7.89 -48.07
CA ASN A 428 -5.01 -7.53 -49.07
C ASN A 428 -3.62 -8.07 -48.72
N ALA A 429 -2.93 -8.71 -49.64
CA ALA A 429 -1.57 -9.22 -49.44
C ALA A 429 -0.57 -8.07 -49.19
N GLY A 430 -0.03 -7.93 -47.98
CA GLY A 430 0.98 -6.92 -47.72
C GLY A 430 1.36 -6.64 -46.27
N GLY A 431 1.45 -7.65 -45.42
CA GLY A 431 1.95 -7.48 -44.05
C GLY A 431 3.49 -7.36 -43.98
N GLN A 432 4.01 -6.59 -43.00
CA GLN A 432 5.47 -6.53 -42.74
C GLN A 432 6.02 -7.90 -42.26
N ARG A 433 7.24 -8.22 -42.68
CA ARG A 433 7.90 -9.48 -42.34
C ARG A 433 8.76 -9.47 -41.06
N PHE A 434 8.79 -8.35 -40.28
CA PHE A 434 9.52 -8.19 -39.01
C PHE A 434 10.93 -8.76 -38.92
N GLY A 435 11.67 -8.77 -40.02
CA GLY A 435 13.02 -9.30 -40.04
C GLY A 435 13.12 -10.82 -39.88
N ILE A 436 11.99 -11.56 -39.99
CA ILE A 436 11.92 -13.02 -39.86
C ILE A 436 12.90 -13.73 -40.79
N ASP A 437 13.09 -13.19 -41.99
CA ASP A 437 14.07 -13.72 -42.96
C ASP A 437 15.51 -13.64 -42.42
N ARG A 438 15.85 -12.67 -41.59
CA ARG A 438 17.16 -12.58 -40.91
C ARG A 438 17.28 -13.61 -39.80
N ILE A 439 16.22 -13.69 -38.94
CA ILE A 439 16.15 -14.65 -37.83
C ILE A 439 16.26 -16.07 -38.38
N SER A 440 15.49 -16.38 -39.41
CA SER A 440 15.51 -17.68 -40.10
C SER A 440 16.90 -18.02 -40.64
N ARG A 441 17.62 -17.07 -41.28
CA ARG A 441 19.00 -17.25 -41.73
C ARG A 441 19.99 -17.50 -40.59
N ILE A 442 19.84 -16.79 -39.46
CA ILE A 442 20.69 -16.99 -38.28
C ILE A 442 20.51 -18.41 -37.74
N ILE A 443 19.29 -18.87 -37.62
CA ILE A 443 18.96 -20.21 -37.12
C ILE A 443 19.50 -21.30 -38.04
N LYS A 444 19.39 -21.08 -39.36
CA LYS A 444 19.92 -22.00 -40.36
C LYS A 444 21.43 -22.14 -40.29
N ASN A 445 22.13 -20.99 -40.23
CA ASN A 445 23.58 -20.97 -40.35
C ASN A 445 24.31 -21.26 -39.02
N TYR A 446 23.68 -21.00 -37.87
CA TYR A 446 24.33 -21.05 -36.57
C TYR A 446 23.56 -21.86 -35.51
N PRO A 447 23.05 -23.09 -35.81
CA PRO A 447 22.20 -23.82 -34.83
C PRO A 447 22.96 -24.22 -33.56
N ARG A 448 24.24 -24.65 -33.67
CA ARG A 448 25.08 -25.02 -32.53
C ARG A 448 25.42 -23.84 -31.62
N PRO A 449 25.94 -22.70 -32.16
CA PRO A 449 26.18 -21.48 -31.38
C PRO A 449 24.95 -21.00 -30.62
N ILE A 450 23.75 -21.12 -31.19
CA ILE A 450 22.50 -20.74 -30.52
C ILE A 450 22.28 -21.57 -29.25
N ILE A 451 22.46 -22.90 -29.33
CA ILE A 451 22.33 -23.79 -28.17
C ILE A 451 23.35 -23.42 -27.09
N PHE A 452 24.63 -23.24 -27.48
CA PHE A 452 25.67 -22.86 -26.52
C PHE A 452 25.42 -21.50 -25.90
N ALA A 453 24.97 -20.49 -26.65
CA ALA A 453 24.61 -19.19 -26.15
C ALA A 453 23.44 -19.26 -25.15
N GLY A 454 22.43 -20.08 -25.45
CA GLY A 454 21.32 -20.30 -24.54
C GLY A 454 21.69 -21.00 -23.26
N MET A 455 22.53 -22.03 -23.36
CA MET A 455 23.02 -22.75 -22.18
C MET A 455 23.89 -21.82 -21.31
N PHE A 456 24.74 -21.02 -21.92
CA PHE A 456 25.55 -20.01 -21.24
C PHE A 456 24.66 -18.98 -20.52
N LEU A 457 23.64 -18.45 -21.21
CA LEU A 457 22.70 -17.49 -20.65
C LEU A 457 21.93 -18.08 -19.45
N LEU A 458 21.50 -19.35 -19.55
CA LEU A 458 20.86 -20.05 -18.44
C LEU A 458 21.80 -20.24 -17.26
N LEU A 459 23.04 -20.67 -17.49
CA LEU A 459 24.04 -20.84 -16.44
C LEU A 459 24.38 -19.48 -15.76
N ALA A 460 24.57 -18.43 -16.55
CA ALA A 460 24.78 -17.08 -16.01
C ALA A 460 23.57 -16.61 -15.17
N SER A 461 22.35 -16.93 -15.62
CA SER A 461 21.14 -16.59 -14.88
C SER A 461 21.04 -17.35 -13.56
N CYS A 462 21.50 -18.59 -13.49
CA CYS A 462 21.52 -19.37 -12.25
C CYS A 462 22.40 -18.72 -11.17
N ILE A 463 23.46 -18.01 -11.55
CA ILE A 463 24.28 -17.25 -10.57
C ILE A 463 23.44 -16.15 -9.92
N GLY A 464 22.63 -15.42 -10.71
CA GLY A 464 21.77 -14.37 -10.21
C GLY A 464 20.66 -14.85 -9.26
N LEU A 465 20.25 -16.14 -9.35
CA LEU A 465 19.23 -16.67 -8.43
C LEU A 465 19.65 -16.60 -6.95
N TYR A 466 20.95 -16.60 -6.67
CA TYR A 466 21.49 -16.52 -5.31
C TYR A 466 21.25 -15.15 -4.64
N ASP A 467 21.17 -14.08 -5.43
CA ASP A 467 21.02 -12.72 -4.95
C ASP A 467 19.57 -12.21 -4.98
N ILE A 468 18.61 -13.08 -5.17
CA ILE A 468 17.21 -12.71 -5.15
C ILE A 468 16.81 -12.29 -3.74
N ARG A 469 16.32 -11.05 -3.62
CA ARG A 469 15.91 -10.46 -2.35
C ARG A 469 14.44 -10.05 -2.40
N PHE A 470 13.84 -9.98 -1.21
CA PHE A 470 12.49 -9.46 -1.04
C PHE A 470 12.54 -8.16 -0.24
N ASP A 471 11.96 -7.10 -0.78
CA ASP A 471 11.86 -5.83 -0.09
C ASP A 471 10.72 -5.87 0.95
N ASN A 472 11.10 -5.69 2.20
CA ASN A 472 10.17 -5.74 3.34
C ASN A 472 9.53 -4.39 3.63
N ASN A 473 10.02 -3.29 3.01
CA ASN A 473 9.50 -1.96 3.29
C ASN A 473 8.18 -1.73 2.55
N PRO A 474 7.05 -1.57 3.24
CA PRO A 474 5.77 -1.28 2.60
C PRO A 474 5.76 0.06 1.85
N GLU A 475 6.61 1.03 2.24
CA GLU A 475 6.73 2.31 1.55
C GLU A 475 7.32 2.15 0.13
N SER A 476 8.07 1.08 -0.11
CA SER A 476 8.69 0.81 -1.42
C SER A 476 7.69 0.48 -2.53
N ILE A 477 6.47 0.09 -2.18
CA ILE A 477 5.39 -0.16 -3.14
C ILE A 477 4.55 1.10 -3.42
N GLY A 478 4.71 2.16 -2.64
CA GLY A 478 3.99 3.43 -2.77
C GLY A 478 4.36 4.26 -4.00
N PRO A 479 3.83 5.50 -4.11
CA PRO A 479 4.14 6.40 -5.22
C PRO A 479 5.63 6.69 -5.36
N LYS A 480 6.13 6.83 -6.62
CA LYS A 480 7.54 7.19 -6.92
C LYS A 480 7.90 8.56 -6.36
N THR A 481 6.99 9.51 -6.53
CA THR A 481 7.11 10.87 -6.01
C THR A 481 5.95 11.12 -5.05
N SER A 482 6.23 10.98 -3.75
CA SER A 482 5.26 11.29 -2.71
C SER A 482 5.70 12.55 -1.98
N HIS A 483 4.90 13.61 -2.07
CA HIS A 483 5.12 14.83 -1.30
C HIS A 483 4.95 14.58 0.19
N VAL A 484 4.01 13.71 0.55
CA VAL A 484 3.77 13.30 1.94
C VAL A 484 4.98 12.60 2.54
N LEU A 485 5.56 11.62 1.83
CA LEU A 485 6.77 10.90 2.31
C LEU A 485 8.01 11.81 2.38
N LEU A 486 8.14 12.78 1.47
CA LEU A 486 9.22 13.76 1.52
C LEU A 486 9.07 14.66 2.75
N LEU A 487 7.88 15.20 2.98
CA LEU A 487 7.59 16.02 4.15
C LEU A 487 7.74 15.22 5.46
N GLU A 488 7.36 13.94 5.44
CA GLU A 488 7.54 13.05 6.59
C GLU A 488 9.02 12.81 6.93
N LYS A 489 9.90 12.74 5.93
CA LYS A 489 11.35 12.69 6.16
C LYS A 489 11.86 13.99 6.78
N GLU A 490 11.42 15.14 6.27
CA GLU A 490 11.76 16.44 6.86
C GLU A 490 11.28 16.53 8.31
N ILE A 491 10.04 16.13 8.62
CA ILE A 491 9.55 16.06 9.99
C ILE A 491 10.46 15.17 10.84
N ALA A 492 10.85 14.01 10.35
CA ALA A 492 11.72 13.10 11.07
C ALA A 492 13.13 13.67 11.32
N GLU A 493 13.65 14.53 10.45
CA GLU A 493 14.92 15.22 10.63
C GLU A 493 14.82 16.28 11.73
N HIS A 494 13.74 17.06 11.75
CA HIS A 494 13.55 18.17 12.70
C HIS A 494 13.02 17.74 14.07
N PHE A 495 12.16 16.71 14.14
CA PHE A 495 11.54 16.21 15.37
C PHE A 495 12.14 14.89 15.90
N GLY A 496 12.94 14.21 15.10
CA GLY A 496 13.52 12.91 15.43
C GLY A 496 12.78 11.74 14.76
N LYS A 497 13.51 10.63 14.58
CA LYS A 497 13.03 9.45 13.83
C LYS A 497 12.12 8.56 14.68
N GLN A 498 10.93 9.00 15.02
CA GLN A 498 9.92 8.15 15.68
C GLN A 498 8.92 7.63 14.64
N LYS A 499 9.29 6.56 13.95
CA LYS A 499 8.44 5.92 12.93
C LYS A 499 8.13 4.47 13.28
N ASN A 500 7.00 3.98 12.77
CA ASN A 500 6.61 2.57 12.81
C ASN A 500 6.61 1.96 14.22
N PRO A 501 5.77 2.45 15.16
CA PRO A 501 5.70 1.86 16.48
C PRO A 501 5.23 0.40 16.42
N LEU A 502 5.72 -0.43 17.34
CA LEU A 502 5.04 -1.65 17.72
C LEU A 502 4.02 -1.33 18.81
N PHE A 503 2.98 -2.11 18.87
CA PHE A 503 1.89 -1.95 19.81
C PHE A 503 1.87 -3.18 20.70
N ILE A 504 1.84 -2.95 22.00
CA ILE A 504 1.58 -4.01 22.96
C ILE A 504 0.25 -3.72 23.64
N THR A 505 -0.62 -4.72 23.69
CA THR A 505 -1.92 -4.61 24.34
C THR A 505 -1.99 -5.56 25.51
N VAL A 506 -2.71 -5.17 26.53
CA VAL A 506 -3.07 -5.99 27.66
C VAL A 506 -4.60 -6.04 27.79
N THR A 507 -5.15 -7.23 27.99
CA THR A 507 -6.58 -7.48 28.14
C THR A 507 -6.83 -8.21 29.45
N ALA A 508 -7.77 -7.75 30.25
CA ALA A 508 -8.09 -8.39 31.53
C ALA A 508 -9.61 -8.60 31.72
N GLU A 509 -9.98 -9.44 32.66
CA GLU A 509 -11.38 -9.78 32.98
C GLU A 509 -12.09 -8.69 33.81
N ASN A 510 -11.31 -7.90 34.55
CA ASN A 510 -11.81 -6.81 35.37
C ASN A 510 -10.81 -5.66 35.46
N ARG A 511 -11.26 -4.50 35.97
CA ARG A 511 -10.45 -3.27 36.08
C ARG A 511 -9.24 -3.43 37.01
N GLU A 512 -9.38 -4.16 38.09
CA GLU A 512 -8.26 -4.35 39.02
C GLU A 512 -7.14 -5.15 38.41
N ARG A 513 -7.48 -6.25 37.74
CA ARG A 513 -6.52 -7.09 37.03
C ARG A 513 -5.88 -6.34 35.89
N LEU A 514 -6.64 -5.49 35.17
CA LEU A 514 -6.07 -4.65 34.12
C LEU A 514 -5.03 -3.67 34.69
N MET A 515 -5.32 -3.04 35.81
CA MET A 515 -4.34 -2.14 36.46
C MET A 515 -3.08 -2.86 36.96
N GLU A 516 -3.20 -4.08 37.49
CA GLU A 516 -2.08 -4.90 37.90
C GLU A 516 -1.21 -5.29 36.69
N GLN A 517 -1.83 -5.85 35.65
CA GLN A 517 -1.15 -6.24 34.42
C GLN A 517 -0.54 -5.04 33.68
N TYR A 518 -1.24 -3.91 33.70
CA TYR A 518 -0.72 -2.66 33.16
C TYR A 518 0.53 -2.19 33.92
N GLY A 519 0.55 -2.29 35.25
CA GLY A 519 1.73 -1.99 36.07
C GLY A 519 2.94 -2.89 35.71
N THR A 520 2.68 -4.19 35.52
CA THR A 520 3.71 -5.15 35.09
C THR A 520 4.26 -4.75 33.70
N LEU A 521 3.37 -4.44 32.77
CA LEU A 521 3.77 -4.00 31.42
C LEU A 521 4.65 -2.76 31.45
N GLU A 522 4.30 -1.76 32.27
CA GLU A 522 5.09 -0.52 32.38
C GLU A 522 6.49 -0.78 32.94
N ALA A 523 6.63 -1.68 33.92
CA ALA A 523 7.93 -2.06 34.46
C ALA A 523 8.80 -2.76 33.39
N ASP A 524 8.22 -3.62 32.58
CA ASP A 524 8.94 -4.26 31.47
C ASP A 524 9.29 -3.27 30.36
N ILE A 525 8.43 -2.33 30.03
CA ILE A 525 8.72 -1.26 29.08
C ILE A 525 9.90 -0.41 29.55
N ASP A 526 9.94 -0.03 30.83
CA ASP A 526 11.07 0.69 31.40
C ASP A 526 12.37 -0.15 31.30
N ARG A 527 12.32 -1.45 31.61
CA ARG A 527 13.44 -2.38 31.45
C ARG A 527 13.91 -2.47 29.99
N TRP A 528 13.01 -2.60 29.04
CA TRP A 528 13.37 -2.65 27.60
C TRP A 528 13.99 -1.35 27.12
N HIS A 529 13.55 -0.22 27.67
CA HIS A 529 14.16 1.08 27.40
C HIS A 529 15.59 1.16 27.94
N ASP A 530 15.81 0.74 29.20
CA ASP A 530 17.12 0.74 29.85
C ASP A 530 18.11 -0.21 29.16
N MET A 531 17.62 -1.35 28.67
CA MET A 531 18.39 -2.28 27.84
C MET A 531 18.68 -1.74 26.42
N GLY A 532 18.08 -0.60 26.04
CA GLY A 532 18.25 0.00 24.73
C GLY A 532 17.58 -0.76 23.59
N ILE A 533 16.59 -1.63 23.87
CA ILE A 533 15.81 -2.37 22.89
C ILE A 533 14.82 -1.41 22.20
N ILE A 534 14.22 -0.50 22.98
CA ILE A 534 13.32 0.54 22.50
C ILE A 534 13.95 1.90 22.74
N ALA A 535 13.67 2.88 21.88
CA ALA A 535 14.11 4.26 22.05
C ALA A 535 13.20 5.08 22.97
N GLY A 536 11.99 4.62 23.13
CA GLY A 536 10.95 5.25 23.93
C GLY A 536 9.60 4.60 23.74
N HIS A 537 8.63 5.09 24.48
CA HIS A 537 7.27 4.56 24.43
C HIS A 537 6.22 5.66 24.68
N SER A 538 4.99 5.37 24.36
CA SER A 538 3.81 6.14 24.78
C SER A 538 2.76 5.16 25.28
N SER A 539 2.22 5.42 26.44
CA SER A 539 1.31 4.51 27.11
C SER A 539 0.24 5.24 27.92
N LEU A 540 -0.61 4.48 28.56
CA LEU A 540 -1.64 5.00 29.46
C LEU A 540 -1.03 5.81 30.62
N ARG A 541 0.27 5.62 30.95
CA ARG A 541 1.02 6.40 31.95
C ARG A 541 0.86 7.92 31.79
N LEU A 542 0.66 8.39 30.58
CA LEU A 542 0.43 9.83 30.31
C LEU A 542 -0.84 10.35 30.97
N PHE A 543 -1.82 9.47 31.23
CA PHE A 543 -3.13 9.82 31.78
C PHE A 543 -3.39 9.16 33.14
N LEU A 544 -2.72 8.05 33.44
CA LEU A 544 -2.86 7.30 34.69
C LEU A 544 -1.53 6.57 35.01
N PRO A 545 -0.74 7.06 35.95
CA PRO A 545 0.49 6.37 36.35
C PRO A 545 0.18 4.99 36.96
N PRO A 546 1.11 4.02 36.89
CA PRO A 546 0.99 2.73 37.56
C PRO A 546 0.78 2.86 39.08
N ARG A 547 0.01 1.95 39.66
CA ARG A 547 -0.35 2.00 41.10
C ARG A 547 0.84 2.11 42.06
N ASP A 548 1.93 1.43 41.75
CA ASP A 548 3.11 1.43 42.60
C ASP A 548 3.77 2.83 42.63
N ARG A 549 3.87 3.49 41.47
CA ARG A 549 4.35 4.88 41.40
C ARG A 549 3.42 5.86 42.08
N GLN A 550 2.11 5.66 41.96
CA GLN A 550 1.14 6.49 42.68
C GLN A 550 1.27 6.34 44.18
N ARG A 551 1.50 5.11 44.69
CA ARG A 551 1.76 4.87 46.13
C ARG A 551 3.02 5.54 46.60
N GLU A 552 4.16 5.40 45.88
CA GLU A 552 5.41 6.10 46.18
C GLU A 552 5.21 7.62 46.22
N ALA A 553 4.45 8.16 45.29
CA ALA A 553 4.11 9.59 45.31
C ALA A 553 3.26 9.96 46.55
N ILE A 554 2.25 9.17 46.90
CA ILE A 554 1.39 9.42 48.06
C ILE A 554 2.22 9.37 49.39
N ASP A 555 3.13 8.41 49.49
CA ASP A 555 4.04 8.32 50.67
C ASP A 555 4.91 9.56 50.78
N THR A 556 5.50 9.98 49.65
CA THR A 556 6.32 11.23 49.62
C THR A 556 5.48 12.48 49.92
N LEU A 557 4.21 12.54 49.44
CA LEU A 557 3.30 13.63 49.82
C LEU A 557 2.98 13.64 51.30
N GLY A 558 2.93 12.46 51.92
CA GLY A 558 2.82 12.33 53.40
C GLY A 558 4.00 13.03 54.10
N GLU A 559 5.22 12.71 53.68
CA GLU A 559 6.42 13.37 54.21
C GLU A 559 6.43 14.89 53.99
N ILE A 560 5.97 15.37 52.84
CA ILE A 560 5.87 16.80 52.54
C ILE A 560 4.83 17.48 53.46
N ARG A 561 3.71 16.86 53.73
CA ARG A 561 2.66 17.38 54.64
C ARG A 561 3.14 17.47 56.07
N ASP A 562 3.90 16.47 56.53
CA ASP A 562 4.43 16.42 57.92
C ASP A 562 5.54 17.47 58.10
N ALA A 563 6.33 17.74 57.05
CA ALA A 563 7.38 18.75 57.05
C ALA A 563 6.91 20.18 56.90
N LEU A 564 5.76 20.38 56.20
CA LEU A 564 5.22 21.71 55.88
C LEU A 564 3.84 21.89 56.50
N THR A 565 3.71 22.77 57.50
CA THR A 565 2.36 23.20 57.99
C THR A 565 1.64 23.93 56.84
N LEU A 566 0.59 23.32 56.27
CA LEU A 566 -0.14 23.88 55.10
C LEU A 566 -0.61 25.35 55.34
N THR A 567 -1.07 25.64 56.55
CA THR A 567 -1.45 26.99 56.94
C THR A 567 -0.27 27.97 56.99
N GLY A 568 0.92 27.47 57.43
CA GLY A 568 2.15 28.24 57.41
C GLY A 568 2.61 28.58 56.00
N MET A 569 2.56 27.61 55.07
CA MET A 569 2.88 27.79 53.65
C MET A 569 1.98 28.85 52.98
N GLU A 570 0.67 28.80 53.20
CA GLU A 570 -0.27 29.79 52.68
C GLU A 570 0.00 31.21 53.18
N ASN A 571 0.31 31.36 54.47
CA ASN A 571 0.69 32.62 55.04
C ASN A 571 2.00 33.16 54.49
N ILE A 572 3.02 32.33 54.31
CA ILE A 572 4.26 32.71 53.67
C ILE A 572 4.05 33.16 52.23
N PHE A 573 3.25 32.41 51.47
CA PHE A 573 2.95 32.74 50.07
C PHE A 573 2.24 34.11 49.96
N GLN A 574 1.18 34.34 50.73
CA GLN A 574 0.44 35.59 50.72
C GLN A 574 1.32 36.79 51.21
N LYS A 575 2.13 36.60 52.22
CA LYS A 575 3.08 37.60 52.72
C LYS A 575 4.11 37.97 51.64
N THR A 576 4.73 36.96 51.03
CA THR A 576 5.73 37.15 49.98
C THR A 576 5.16 37.84 48.74
N LEU A 577 3.91 37.55 48.32
CA LEU A 577 3.25 38.27 47.26
C LEU A 577 3.10 39.77 47.59
N ARG A 578 2.58 40.10 48.77
CA ARG A 578 2.42 41.52 49.21
C ARG A 578 3.74 42.24 49.24
N GLU A 579 4.78 41.65 49.83
CA GLU A 579 6.14 42.24 49.92
C GLU A 579 6.78 42.50 48.55
N ASN A 580 6.37 41.74 47.52
CA ASN A 580 6.86 41.92 46.15
C ASN A 580 5.94 42.81 45.29
N GLY A 581 4.84 43.34 45.85
CA GLY A 581 3.95 44.27 45.19
C GLY A 581 2.85 43.62 44.35
N PHE A 582 2.57 42.36 44.56
CA PHE A 582 1.42 41.67 43.93
C PHE A 582 0.14 41.90 44.72
N ILE A 583 -0.99 42.11 44.04
CA ILE A 583 -2.31 42.20 44.65
C ILE A 583 -2.79 40.81 44.99
N VAL A 584 -3.03 40.53 46.28
CA VAL A 584 -3.52 39.19 46.70
C VAL A 584 -5.05 39.18 46.56
N ASP A 585 -5.54 38.50 45.57
CA ASP A 585 -6.96 38.37 45.26
C ASP A 585 -7.52 36.99 45.50
N LYS A 586 -8.80 36.78 45.13
CA LYS A 586 -9.50 35.46 45.24
C LYS A 586 -8.85 34.37 44.38
N GLN A 587 -8.15 34.73 43.30
CA GLN A 587 -7.52 33.77 42.39
C GLN A 587 -6.33 33.08 43.05
N TYR A 588 -5.49 33.82 43.76
CA TYR A 588 -4.35 33.26 44.51
C TYR A 588 -4.81 32.40 45.68
N ALA A 589 -5.95 32.72 46.33
CA ALA A 589 -6.55 31.85 47.35
C ALA A 589 -7.05 30.53 46.72
N ALA A 590 -7.68 30.59 45.55
CA ALA A 590 -8.13 29.40 44.82
C ALA A 590 -6.93 28.54 44.37
N TYR A 591 -5.83 29.15 43.93
CA TYR A 591 -4.60 28.45 43.55
C TYR A 591 -4.01 27.69 44.75
N MET A 592 -3.89 28.33 45.92
CA MET A 592 -3.38 27.69 47.15
C MET A 592 -4.28 26.60 47.64
N LYS A 593 -5.62 26.76 47.52
CA LYS A 593 -6.58 25.69 47.80
C LYS A 593 -6.38 24.49 46.87
N GLY A 594 -6.10 24.72 45.61
CA GLY A 594 -5.78 23.70 44.63
C GLY A 594 -4.53 22.90 45.05
N ILE A 595 -3.46 23.57 45.46
CA ILE A 595 -2.24 22.94 45.95
C ILE A 595 -2.52 22.12 47.23
N ARG A 596 -3.26 22.69 48.19
CA ARG A 596 -3.65 21.99 49.38
C ARG A 596 -4.37 20.68 49.08
N ASN A 597 -5.40 20.73 48.22
CA ASN A 597 -6.15 19.55 47.81
C ASN A 597 -5.25 18.50 47.11
N ALA A 598 -4.28 18.95 46.33
CA ALA A 598 -3.32 18.05 45.64
C ALA A 598 -2.36 17.39 46.63
N LEU A 599 -1.93 18.08 47.68
CA LEU A 599 -1.09 17.52 48.76
C LEU A 599 -1.85 16.60 49.72
N GLU A 600 -3.18 16.72 49.78
CA GLU A 600 -4.04 15.90 50.64
C GLU A 600 -4.48 14.60 50.00
N ILE A 601 -4.03 14.24 48.81
CA ILE A 601 -4.34 12.99 48.12
C ILE A 601 -3.80 11.81 48.93
N GLN A 602 -4.67 10.87 49.25
CA GLN A 602 -4.35 9.68 50.06
C GLN A 602 -4.65 8.36 49.30
N GLN A 603 -5.41 8.42 48.24
CA GLN A 603 -5.78 7.22 47.48
C GLN A 603 -5.29 7.29 46.03
N PRO A 604 -4.84 6.17 45.50
CA PRO A 604 -4.43 6.14 44.08
C PRO A 604 -5.66 6.24 43.16
N LEU A 605 -5.45 6.86 42.02
CA LEU A 605 -6.44 6.92 40.93
C LEU A 605 -6.62 5.54 40.29
N GLY A 606 -7.89 5.19 40.05
CA GLY A 606 -8.27 4.00 39.25
C GLY A 606 -8.61 4.37 37.80
N LEU A 607 -8.98 3.34 37.00
CA LEU A 607 -9.45 3.50 35.63
C LEU A 607 -10.71 4.35 35.50
N GLU A 608 -11.52 4.42 36.56
CA GLU A 608 -12.72 5.27 36.63
C GLU A 608 -12.41 6.76 36.42
N ALA A 609 -11.23 7.19 36.83
CA ALA A 609 -10.78 8.56 36.60
C ALA A 609 -10.58 8.89 35.11
N LEU A 610 -10.29 7.88 34.29
CA LEU A 610 -10.18 8.02 32.82
C LEU A 610 -11.54 8.00 32.15
N GLU A 611 -12.46 7.20 32.63
CA GLU A 611 -13.81 7.06 32.07
C GLU A 611 -14.62 8.36 32.23
N ASN A 612 -14.37 9.09 33.32
CA ASN A 612 -14.96 10.38 33.60
C ASN A 612 -14.25 11.56 32.91
N ASN A 613 -13.16 11.27 32.17
CA ASN A 613 -12.38 12.29 31.48
C ASN A 613 -12.80 12.37 30.01
N ASN A 614 -13.21 13.56 29.56
CA ASN A 614 -13.61 13.82 28.18
C ASN A 614 -12.42 13.94 27.19
N ASP A 615 -11.21 13.59 27.60
CA ASP A 615 -10.06 13.61 26.68
C ASP A 615 -10.13 12.42 25.70
N LYS A 616 -10.46 12.73 24.46
CA LYS A 616 -10.58 11.73 23.37
C LYS A 616 -9.28 10.95 23.10
N LYS A 617 -8.12 11.47 23.54
CA LYS A 617 -6.82 10.79 23.38
C LYS A 617 -6.69 9.55 24.24
N ILE A 618 -7.44 9.45 25.31
CA ILE A 618 -7.43 8.26 26.21
C ILE A 618 -7.80 7.00 25.42
N ARG A 619 -8.70 7.10 24.45
CA ARG A 619 -9.14 5.97 23.61
C ARG A 619 -8.01 5.27 22.85
N TYR A 620 -6.90 5.96 22.58
CA TYR A 620 -5.73 5.33 21.95
C TYR A 620 -5.00 4.36 22.88
N PHE A 621 -5.16 4.54 24.19
CA PHE A 621 -4.44 3.77 25.19
C PHE A 621 -5.35 2.90 26.07
N TYR A 622 -6.65 3.22 26.11
CA TYR A 622 -7.60 2.52 26.96
C TYR A 622 -8.97 2.36 26.28
N ASN A 623 -9.41 1.11 26.19
CA ASN A 623 -10.74 0.73 25.75
C ASN A 623 -11.51 0.20 26.96
N SER A 624 -12.47 1.00 27.48
CA SER A 624 -13.24 0.67 28.68
C SER A 624 -14.25 -0.45 28.45
N GLU A 625 -14.80 -0.57 27.24
CA GLU A 625 -15.81 -1.61 26.91
C GLU A 625 -15.19 -3.01 26.88
N LYS A 626 -13.96 -3.12 26.40
CA LYS A 626 -13.25 -4.40 26.26
C LYS A 626 -12.21 -4.64 27.35
N LEU A 627 -12.07 -3.72 28.31
CA LEU A 627 -11.06 -3.75 29.38
C LEU A 627 -9.65 -4.04 28.83
N LYS A 628 -9.25 -3.20 27.87
CA LYS A 628 -7.94 -3.29 27.21
C LYS A 628 -7.14 -2.02 27.40
N ALA A 629 -5.85 -2.17 27.63
CA ALA A 629 -4.88 -1.06 27.58
C ALA A 629 -3.83 -1.32 26.50
N ALA A 630 -3.24 -0.24 25.97
CA ALA A 630 -2.24 -0.29 24.91
C ALA A 630 -1.03 0.58 25.24
N ALA A 631 0.14 0.14 24.78
CA ALA A 631 1.36 0.92 24.76
C ALA A 631 1.99 0.90 23.36
N TYR A 632 2.60 2.01 23.00
CA TYR A 632 3.29 2.24 21.72
C TYR A 632 4.79 2.22 21.97
N LEU A 633 5.51 1.32 21.34
CA LEU A 633 6.95 1.15 21.49
C LEU A 633 7.66 1.67 20.23
N TYR A 634 8.64 2.53 20.39
CA TYR A 634 9.37 3.16 19.27
C TYR A 634 10.77 2.56 19.08
N PRO A 635 11.19 2.31 17.82
CA PRO A 635 12.50 1.75 17.53
C PRO A 635 13.62 2.79 17.68
N LYS A 636 14.85 2.31 17.92
CA LYS A 636 16.02 3.16 18.18
C LYS A 636 16.41 4.04 16.97
N ASP A 637 16.37 3.48 15.76
CA ASP A 637 16.80 4.17 14.53
C ASP A 637 15.65 4.38 13.52
N GLY A 638 14.41 4.46 14.02
CA GLY A 638 13.20 4.61 13.20
C GLY A 638 12.82 3.34 12.42
N LYS A 639 13.54 2.23 12.60
CA LYS A 639 13.25 0.92 12.01
C LYS A 639 13.51 -0.19 13.03
N TRP A 640 12.65 -1.19 13.02
CA TRP A 640 12.81 -2.40 13.80
C TRP A 640 13.74 -3.39 13.08
N ASP A 641 14.73 -3.88 13.79
CA ASP A 641 15.48 -5.05 13.35
C ASP A 641 14.77 -6.34 13.76
N THR A 642 15.08 -7.43 13.06
CA THR A 642 14.43 -8.73 13.29
C THR A 642 14.71 -9.29 14.68
N SER A 643 15.90 -9.04 15.23
CA SER A 643 16.30 -9.52 16.56
C SER A 643 15.52 -8.83 17.66
N SER A 644 15.35 -7.52 17.59
CA SER A 644 14.54 -6.75 18.56
C SER A 644 13.07 -7.17 18.52
N ILE A 645 12.50 -7.38 17.32
CA ILE A 645 11.11 -7.89 17.20
C ILE A 645 10.98 -9.27 17.85
N MET A 646 11.87 -10.20 17.54
CA MET A 646 11.83 -11.56 18.09
C MET A 646 11.99 -11.57 19.62
N LEU A 647 12.88 -10.71 20.13
CA LEU A 647 13.06 -10.57 21.57
C LEU A 647 11.80 -10.04 22.24
N LEU A 648 11.22 -8.95 21.70
CA LEU A 648 9.98 -8.38 22.25
C LEU A 648 8.81 -9.37 22.16
N GLN A 649 8.72 -10.17 21.12
CA GLN A 649 7.70 -11.23 20.99
C GLN A 649 7.87 -12.27 22.10
N LYS A 650 9.08 -12.77 22.29
CA LYS A 650 9.40 -13.76 23.34
C LYS A 650 9.15 -13.20 24.75
N GLU A 651 9.56 -11.98 25.03
CA GLU A 651 9.32 -11.30 26.28
C GLU A 651 7.80 -11.13 26.53
N THR A 652 7.05 -10.69 25.51
CA THR A 652 5.59 -10.52 25.59
C THR A 652 4.87 -11.85 25.85
N GLU A 653 5.28 -12.95 25.20
CA GLU A 653 4.76 -14.28 25.45
C GLU A 653 5.03 -14.74 26.90
N GLY A 654 6.18 -14.35 27.47
CA GLY A 654 6.55 -14.61 28.86
C GLY A 654 5.69 -13.88 29.90
N LEU A 655 5.06 -12.76 29.55
CA LEU A 655 4.14 -12.01 30.43
C LEU A 655 2.83 -12.74 30.67
N GLY A 656 2.48 -13.71 29.83
CA GLY A 656 1.30 -14.56 30.01
C GLY A 656 0.10 -14.21 29.11
N LYS A 657 -1.00 -14.90 29.37
CA LYS A 657 -2.24 -14.73 28.61
C LYS A 657 -2.83 -13.33 28.82
N GLY A 658 -3.17 -12.66 27.75
CA GLY A 658 -3.74 -11.30 27.74
C GLY A 658 -2.81 -10.24 27.18
N PHE A 659 -1.51 -10.51 27.06
CA PHE A 659 -0.56 -9.62 26.41
C PHE A 659 -0.38 -10.01 24.95
N MET A 660 -0.43 -9.02 24.06
CA MET A 660 -0.25 -9.22 22.63
C MET A 660 0.63 -8.12 22.05
N LEU A 661 1.67 -8.51 21.32
CA LEU A 661 2.51 -7.61 20.56
C LEU A 661 2.09 -7.62 19.09
N THR A 662 1.88 -6.44 18.53
CA THR A 662 1.51 -6.26 17.12
C THR A 662 2.13 -5.00 16.55
N GLY A 663 1.91 -4.76 15.26
CA GLY A 663 2.38 -3.57 14.56
C GLY A 663 2.60 -3.83 13.09
N THR A 664 2.75 -2.77 12.32
CA THR A 664 2.94 -2.86 10.87
C THR A 664 4.16 -3.72 10.50
N SER A 665 5.26 -3.59 11.22
CA SER A 665 6.48 -4.38 10.96
C SER A 665 6.27 -5.89 11.16
N ILE A 666 5.55 -6.29 12.21
CA ILE A 666 5.22 -7.70 12.49
C ILE A 666 4.24 -8.23 11.43
N MET A 667 3.22 -7.45 11.14
CA MET A 667 2.21 -7.78 10.13
C MET A 667 2.86 -8.00 8.76
N PHE A 668 3.71 -7.09 8.30
CA PHE A 668 4.38 -7.21 6.99
C PHE A 668 5.42 -8.34 6.95
N ALA A 669 6.12 -8.62 8.05
CA ALA A 669 7.03 -9.77 8.15
C ALA A 669 6.26 -11.10 8.01
N SER A 670 5.12 -11.23 8.68
CA SER A 670 4.23 -12.40 8.56
C SER A 670 3.65 -12.51 7.15
N LEU A 671 3.23 -11.39 6.58
CA LEU A 671 2.70 -11.33 5.21
C LEU A 671 3.74 -11.77 4.18
N LYS A 672 5.00 -11.31 4.30
CA LYS A 672 6.11 -11.72 3.43
C LYS A 672 6.27 -13.23 3.37
N THR A 673 6.39 -13.87 4.55
CA THR A 673 6.59 -15.32 4.63
C THR A 673 5.43 -16.09 3.99
N SER A 674 4.20 -15.63 4.23
CA SER A 674 3.00 -16.20 3.63
C SER A 674 2.97 -16.03 2.11
N ILE A 675 3.17 -14.82 1.61
CA ILE A 675 3.10 -14.51 0.17
C ILE A 675 4.16 -15.28 -0.62
N ILE A 676 5.40 -15.38 -0.13
CA ILE A 676 6.46 -16.13 -0.80
C ILE A 676 6.04 -17.60 -0.91
N ARG A 677 5.64 -18.23 0.19
CA ARG A 677 5.21 -19.63 0.21
C ARG A 677 4.02 -19.87 -0.72
N GLU A 678 3.01 -19.01 -0.64
CA GLU A 678 1.78 -19.13 -1.44
C GLU A 678 2.04 -18.89 -2.92
N SER A 679 2.95 -17.96 -3.29
CA SER A 679 3.34 -17.74 -4.69
C SER A 679 4.10 -18.94 -5.28
N ILE A 680 4.94 -19.61 -4.49
CA ILE A 680 5.58 -20.86 -4.90
C ILE A 680 4.52 -21.94 -5.14
N ILE A 681 3.57 -22.09 -4.23
CA ILE A 681 2.48 -23.07 -4.37
C ILE A 681 1.62 -22.75 -5.60
N ALA A 682 1.24 -21.50 -5.81
CA ALA A 682 0.47 -21.05 -6.96
C ALA A 682 1.20 -21.35 -8.27
N SER A 683 2.51 -21.08 -8.33
CA SER A 683 3.35 -21.38 -9.50
C SER A 683 3.47 -22.88 -9.76
N ALA A 684 3.60 -23.70 -8.72
CA ALA A 684 3.62 -25.15 -8.85
C ALA A 684 2.29 -25.70 -9.36
N ILE A 685 1.17 -25.20 -8.83
CA ILE A 685 -0.18 -25.59 -9.31
C ILE A 685 -0.37 -25.16 -10.77
N ALA A 686 0.00 -23.92 -11.12
CA ALA A 686 -0.02 -23.45 -12.50
C ALA A 686 0.76 -24.39 -13.42
N PHE A 687 1.98 -24.72 -13.04
CA PHE A 687 2.85 -25.63 -13.80
C PHE A 687 2.22 -26.99 -14.02
N ILE A 688 1.66 -27.61 -13.00
CA ILE A 688 1.02 -28.93 -13.08
C ILE A 688 -0.20 -28.86 -14.03
N ILE A 689 -1.08 -27.89 -13.84
CA ILE A 689 -2.29 -27.76 -14.67
C ILE A 689 -1.92 -27.50 -16.13
N ILE A 690 -0.98 -26.57 -16.39
CA ILE A 690 -0.49 -26.26 -17.73
C ILE A 690 0.11 -27.50 -18.38
N SER A 691 0.96 -28.25 -17.67
CA SER A 691 1.58 -29.47 -18.16
C SER A 691 0.53 -30.53 -18.51
N CYS A 692 -0.52 -30.69 -17.69
CA CYS A 692 -1.64 -31.59 -17.97
C CYS A 692 -2.41 -31.16 -19.24
N ILE A 693 -2.72 -29.87 -19.38
CA ILE A 693 -3.45 -29.38 -20.57
C ILE A 693 -2.63 -29.61 -21.83
N ILE A 694 -1.33 -29.31 -21.81
CA ILE A 694 -0.43 -29.50 -22.93
C ILE A 694 -0.29 -31.00 -23.26
N TYR A 695 -0.21 -31.87 -22.22
CA TYR A 695 -0.16 -33.33 -22.42
C TYR A 695 -1.42 -33.84 -23.08
N LEU A 696 -2.60 -33.40 -22.67
CA LEU A 696 -3.88 -33.76 -23.29
C LEU A 696 -3.94 -33.37 -24.77
N GLN A 697 -3.31 -32.25 -25.16
CA GLN A 697 -3.25 -31.75 -26.54
C GLN A 697 -2.25 -32.56 -27.40
N PHE A 698 -1.03 -32.73 -26.93
CA PHE A 698 0.05 -33.27 -27.73
C PHE A 698 0.34 -34.76 -27.48
N ARG A 699 -0.21 -35.35 -26.39
CA ARG A 699 -0.21 -36.76 -26.03
C ARG A 699 1.19 -37.45 -26.01
N ALA A 700 2.24 -36.65 -25.72
CA ALA A 700 3.60 -37.18 -25.60
C ALA A 700 4.40 -36.29 -24.61
N VAL A 701 5.02 -36.91 -23.61
CA VAL A 701 5.82 -36.23 -22.57
C VAL A 701 6.97 -35.42 -23.17
N LYS A 702 7.63 -35.97 -24.18
CA LYS A 702 8.72 -35.28 -24.91
C LYS A 702 8.26 -33.97 -25.52
N ARG A 703 7.05 -33.93 -26.10
CA ARG A 703 6.45 -32.73 -26.68
C ARG A 703 6.06 -31.71 -25.62
N VAL A 704 5.55 -32.16 -24.46
CA VAL A 704 5.29 -31.29 -23.31
C VAL A 704 6.57 -30.57 -22.87
N PHE A 705 7.67 -31.31 -22.74
CA PHE A 705 8.98 -30.73 -22.40
C PHE A 705 9.42 -29.67 -23.41
N LEU A 706 9.30 -29.93 -24.71
CA LEU A 706 9.67 -28.97 -25.76
C LEU A 706 8.83 -27.72 -25.72
N VAL A 707 7.51 -27.83 -25.54
CA VAL A 707 6.59 -26.70 -25.49
C VAL A 707 6.83 -25.82 -24.25
N LEU A 708 7.17 -26.44 -23.11
CA LEU A 708 7.43 -25.73 -21.85
C LEU A 708 8.85 -25.14 -21.73
N MET A 709 9.79 -25.57 -22.58
CA MET A 709 11.18 -25.15 -22.50
C MET A 709 11.36 -23.63 -22.59
N PRO A 710 10.73 -22.88 -23.55
CA PRO A 710 10.84 -21.44 -23.60
C PRO A 710 10.35 -20.74 -22.32
N LEU A 711 9.33 -21.28 -21.71
CA LEU A 711 8.79 -20.79 -20.45
C LEU A 711 9.80 -20.95 -19.31
N PHE A 712 10.35 -22.16 -19.11
CA PHE A 712 11.35 -22.39 -18.06
C PHE A 712 12.60 -21.55 -18.24
N ALA A 713 13.13 -21.52 -19.46
CA ALA A 713 14.28 -20.71 -19.78
C ALA A 713 14.00 -19.22 -19.53
N GLY A 714 12.84 -18.74 -19.99
CA GLY A 714 12.44 -17.35 -19.83
C GLY A 714 12.27 -16.94 -18.37
N VAL A 715 11.62 -17.77 -17.55
CA VAL A 715 11.47 -17.52 -16.10
C VAL A 715 12.83 -17.54 -15.40
N THR A 716 13.69 -18.52 -15.69
CA THR A 716 15.04 -18.59 -15.11
C THR A 716 15.88 -17.37 -15.46
N ILE A 717 15.84 -16.94 -16.73
CA ILE A 717 16.55 -15.73 -17.20
C ILE A 717 16.00 -14.49 -16.49
N THR A 718 14.68 -14.38 -16.32
CA THR A 718 14.05 -13.25 -15.63
C THR A 718 14.48 -13.17 -14.18
N LEU A 719 14.40 -14.26 -13.46
CA LEU A 719 14.81 -14.34 -12.05
C LEU A 719 16.31 -14.06 -11.89
N GLY A 720 17.14 -14.68 -12.77
CA GLY A 720 18.57 -14.42 -12.78
C GLY A 720 18.91 -12.97 -13.06
N PHE A 721 18.23 -12.33 -14.01
CA PHE A 721 18.38 -10.90 -14.30
C PHE A 721 18.00 -10.02 -13.11
N MET A 722 16.88 -10.34 -12.43
CA MET A 722 16.49 -9.62 -11.22
C MET A 722 17.58 -9.68 -10.14
N GLY A 723 18.13 -10.87 -9.87
CA GLY A 723 19.21 -11.00 -8.89
C GLY A 723 20.48 -10.25 -9.29
N LEU A 724 20.94 -10.38 -10.53
CA LEU A 724 22.15 -9.69 -11.03
C LEU A 724 22.03 -8.16 -11.03
N THR A 725 20.82 -7.62 -11.24
CA THR A 725 20.57 -6.18 -11.24
C THR A 725 20.19 -5.61 -9.87
N GLY A 726 20.06 -6.47 -8.85
CA GLY A 726 19.58 -6.07 -7.52
C GLY A 726 18.09 -5.72 -7.46
N MET A 727 17.32 -6.08 -8.46
CA MET A 727 15.86 -5.85 -8.49
C MET A 727 15.18 -6.80 -7.49
N GLN A 728 14.46 -6.24 -6.53
CA GLN A 728 13.86 -7.00 -5.43
C GLN A 728 12.41 -7.39 -5.72
N PHE A 729 11.98 -8.53 -5.17
CA PHE A 729 10.57 -8.84 -5.06
C PHE A 729 9.88 -7.94 -4.04
N ASN A 730 8.62 -7.67 -4.26
CA ASN A 730 7.72 -7.01 -3.31
C ASN A 730 6.36 -7.71 -3.28
N TYR A 731 5.44 -7.24 -2.44
CA TYR A 731 4.12 -7.85 -2.22
C TYR A 731 3.22 -7.92 -3.47
N ILE A 732 3.51 -7.15 -4.52
CA ILE A 732 2.73 -7.08 -5.76
C ILE A 732 3.45 -7.82 -6.89
N ASN A 733 4.75 -7.53 -7.13
CA ASN A 733 5.47 -8.06 -8.28
C ASN A 733 5.82 -9.56 -8.15
N ILE A 734 5.75 -10.13 -6.95
CA ILE A 734 5.98 -11.57 -6.76
C ILE A 734 4.95 -12.42 -7.54
N GLY A 735 3.73 -11.89 -7.73
CA GLY A 735 2.71 -12.51 -8.57
C GLY A 735 3.09 -12.59 -10.06
N ALA A 736 4.04 -11.76 -10.51
CA ALA A 736 4.49 -11.73 -11.90
C ALA A 736 5.06 -13.08 -12.37
N VAL A 737 5.72 -13.83 -11.48
CA VAL A 737 6.27 -15.17 -11.81
C VAL A 737 5.16 -16.12 -12.24
N THR A 738 4.08 -16.19 -11.44
CA THR A 738 2.94 -17.06 -11.78
C THR A 738 2.21 -16.59 -13.05
N LEU A 739 2.12 -15.25 -13.25
CA LEU A 739 1.56 -14.69 -14.48
C LEU A 739 2.38 -15.07 -15.72
N LEU A 740 3.72 -15.09 -15.61
CA LEU A 740 4.61 -15.48 -16.68
C LEU A 740 4.41 -16.94 -17.10
N PHE A 741 4.00 -17.85 -16.19
CA PHE A 741 3.66 -19.23 -16.56
C PHE A 741 2.52 -19.27 -17.58
N GLY A 742 1.50 -18.43 -17.42
CA GLY A 742 0.41 -18.34 -18.38
C GLY A 742 0.82 -17.73 -19.71
N ILE A 743 1.53 -16.60 -19.65
CA ILE A 743 1.87 -15.82 -20.85
C ILE A 743 2.99 -16.49 -21.66
N GLY A 744 4.01 -17.00 -20.99
CA GLY A 744 5.21 -17.53 -21.65
C GLY A 744 4.98 -18.88 -22.33
N VAL A 745 3.97 -19.65 -21.92
CA VAL A 745 3.65 -20.95 -22.50
C VAL A 745 3.07 -20.82 -23.92
N ASP A 746 2.34 -19.75 -24.20
CA ASP A 746 1.64 -19.54 -25.46
C ASP A 746 2.60 -19.56 -26.65
N TYR A 747 3.77 -18.97 -26.53
CA TYR A 747 4.78 -18.95 -27.60
C TYR A 747 5.24 -20.34 -27.97
N GLY A 748 5.44 -21.22 -26.97
CA GLY A 748 5.78 -22.63 -27.20
C GLY A 748 4.66 -23.42 -27.86
N VAL A 749 3.42 -23.21 -27.41
CA VAL A 749 2.22 -23.86 -27.97
C VAL A 749 2.03 -23.47 -29.42
N TYR A 750 2.10 -22.18 -29.77
CA TYR A 750 1.88 -21.74 -31.16
C TYR A 750 2.95 -22.23 -32.12
N ILE A 751 4.24 -22.15 -31.74
CA ILE A 751 5.35 -22.61 -32.56
C ILE A 751 5.27 -24.12 -32.77
N PHE A 752 5.03 -24.88 -31.71
CA PHE A 752 5.02 -26.34 -31.80
C PHE A 752 3.76 -26.86 -32.52
N HIS A 753 2.61 -26.20 -32.37
CA HIS A 753 1.39 -26.53 -33.10
C HIS A 753 1.57 -26.31 -34.62
N ASP A 754 2.15 -25.17 -35.04
CA ASP A 754 2.40 -24.87 -36.45
C ASP A 754 3.41 -25.86 -37.05
N TYR A 755 4.43 -26.28 -36.26
CA TYR A 755 5.37 -27.31 -36.65
C TYR A 755 4.66 -28.65 -36.99
N LEU A 756 3.74 -29.08 -36.16
CA LEU A 756 3.00 -30.33 -36.36
C LEU A 756 2.01 -30.23 -37.52
N GLU A 757 1.28 -29.11 -37.65
CA GLU A 757 0.26 -28.93 -38.70
C GLU A 757 0.89 -28.98 -40.11
N LYS A 758 2.02 -28.30 -40.28
CA LYS A 758 2.66 -28.12 -41.60
C LYS A 758 3.72 -29.16 -41.91
N LYS A 759 3.96 -30.11 -41.01
CA LYS A 759 4.99 -31.14 -41.15
C LYS A 759 6.36 -30.57 -41.59
N GLN A 760 6.77 -29.51 -40.89
CA GLN A 760 7.99 -28.76 -41.25
C GLN A 760 9.23 -29.56 -40.88
N ASN A 761 10.18 -29.66 -41.80
CA ASN A 761 11.38 -30.49 -41.58
C ASN A 761 12.61 -29.67 -41.16
N THR A 762 12.57 -28.35 -41.18
CA THR A 762 13.74 -27.52 -40.88
C THR A 762 13.39 -26.41 -39.88
N PRO A 763 14.34 -26.00 -39.00
CA PRO A 763 14.12 -24.97 -37.99
C PRO A 763 13.76 -23.61 -38.58
N GLU A 764 14.36 -23.26 -39.72
CA GLU A 764 14.08 -22.01 -40.41
C GLU A 764 12.65 -21.88 -40.91
N MET A 765 12.03 -23.00 -41.37
CA MET A 765 10.62 -23.00 -41.81
C MET A 765 9.67 -22.76 -40.66
N VAL A 766 9.94 -23.30 -39.48
CA VAL A 766 9.13 -23.09 -38.26
C VAL A 766 9.03 -21.60 -37.94
N VAL A 767 10.17 -20.91 -37.97
CA VAL A 767 10.18 -19.48 -37.66
C VAL A 767 9.57 -18.63 -38.79
N GLN A 768 9.75 -19.02 -40.05
CA GLN A 768 9.16 -18.29 -41.18
C GLN A 768 7.62 -18.28 -41.12
N HIS A 769 7.01 -19.32 -40.63
CA HIS A 769 5.57 -19.45 -40.57
C HIS A 769 4.96 -18.92 -39.28
N ALA A 770 5.41 -19.39 -38.11
CA ALA A 770 4.85 -19.02 -36.79
C ALA A 770 5.45 -17.73 -36.25
N GLY A 771 6.70 -17.41 -36.59
CA GLY A 771 7.47 -16.35 -35.95
C GLY A 771 6.82 -14.96 -36.04
N LYS A 772 6.16 -14.63 -37.14
CA LYS A 772 5.49 -13.31 -37.28
C LYS A 772 4.39 -13.11 -36.23
N ALA A 773 3.52 -14.10 -36.07
CA ALA A 773 2.43 -14.02 -35.11
C ALA A 773 2.97 -13.98 -33.67
N VAL A 774 3.96 -14.82 -33.36
CA VAL A 774 4.58 -14.86 -32.03
C VAL A 774 5.29 -13.54 -31.67
N ILE A 775 6.03 -12.93 -32.61
CA ILE A 775 6.65 -11.62 -32.38
C ILE A 775 5.58 -10.55 -32.14
N MET A 776 4.51 -10.56 -32.95
CA MET A 776 3.43 -9.60 -32.77
C MET A 776 2.74 -9.75 -31.40
N CYS A 777 2.41 -10.98 -31.00
CA CYS A 777 1.83 -11.27 -29.70
C CYS A 777 2.76 -10.80 -28.57
N ALA A 778 4.05 -11.09 -28.65
CA ALA A 778 5.00 -10.61 -27.66
C ALA A 778 5.07 -9.08 -27.59
N LEU A 779 5.08 -8.39 -28.73
CA LEU A 779 5.12 -6.92 -28.78
C LEU A 779 3.84 -6.30 -28.19
N THR A 780 2.67 -6.88 -28.46
CA THR A 780 1.40 -6.40 -27.88
C THR A 780 1.33 -6.67 -26.38
N THR A 781 1.83 -7.81 -25.92
CA THR A 781 1.96 -8.11 -24.49
C THR A 781 2.95 -7.19 -23.80
N ILE A 782 4.09 -6.89 -24.43
CA ILE A 782 5.07 -5.89 -23.96
C ILE A 782 4.42 -4.50 -23.91
N ALA A 783 3.61 -4.13 -24.89
CA ALA A 783 2.90 -2.84 -24.88
C ALA A 783 1.91 -2.76 -23.70
N GLY A 784 1.13 -3.82 -23.45
CA GLY A 784 0.19 -3.91 -22.34
C GLY A 784 0.88 -3.86 -20.97
N PHE A 785 1.79 -4.78 -20.70
CA PHE A 785 2.48 -4.85 -19.41
C PHE A 785 3.57 -3.79 -19.25
N GLY A 786 4.25 -3.41 -20.33
CA GLY A 786 5.27 -2.36 -20.33
C GLY A 786 4.68 -0.99 -20.01
N SER A 787 3.42 -0.73 -20.37
CA SER A 787 2.73 0.50 -19.97
C SER A 787 2.60 0.60 -18.44
N LEU A 788 2.49 -0.52 -17.71
CA LEU A 788 2.48 -0.54 -16.25
C LEU A 788 3.78 0.00 -15.65
N ALA A 789 4.92 -0.20 -16.32
CA ALA A 789 6.22 0.29 -15.85
C ALA A 789 6.28 1.83 -15.74
N THR A 790 5.41 2.54 -16.47
CA THR A 790 5.31 4.01 -16.44
C THR A 790 4.47 4.54 -15.29
N MET A 791 3.75 3.68 -14.56
CA MET A 791 2.91 4.08 -13.44
C MET A 791 3.74 4.71 -12.32
N GLN A 792 3.15 5.66 -11.63
CA GLN A 792 3.74 6.30 -10.46
C GLN A 792 3.79 5.34 -9.28
N PHE A 793 2.86 4.40 -9.19
CA PHE A 793 2.82 3.42 -8.10
C PHE A 793 3.88 2.32 -8.31
N ARG A 794 4.96 2.34 -7.48
CA ARG A 794 6.17 1.49 -7.65
C ARG A 794 5.86 0.00 -7.66
N GLY A 795 4.95 -0.45 -6.79
CA GLY A 795 4.60 -1.87 -6.69
C GLY A 795 4.08 -2.42 -8.01
N ILE A 796 3.17 -1.69 -8.67
CA ILE A 796 2.59 -2.06 -9.96
C ILE A 796 3.61 -1.86 -11.08
N ALA A 797 4.33 -0.74 -11.06
CA ALA A 797 5.36 -0.46 -12.06
C ALA A 797 6.42 -1.57 -12.11
N SER A 798 6.86 -2.06 -10.93
CA SER A 798 7.83 -3.16 -10.84
C SER A 798 7.26 -4.48 -11.40
N MET A 799 5.98 -4.76 -11.20
CA MET A 799 5.31 -5.93 -11.79
C MET A 799 5.33 -5.85 -13.33
N GLY A 800 5.02 -4.69 -13.89
CA GLY A 800 5.09 -4.45 -15.34
C GLY A 800 6.48 -4.67 -15.91
N VAL A 801 7.53 -4.20 -15.21
CA VAL A 801 8.93 -4.41 -15.62
C VAL A 801 9.29 -5.88 -15.61
N VAL A 802 9.00 -6.62 -14.51
CA VAL A 802 9.32 -8.06 -14.38
C VAL A 802 8.64 -8.87 -15.46
N ILE A 803 7.36 -8.62 -15.73
CA ILE A 803 6.62 -9.35 -16.77
C ILE A 803 7.19 -9.00 -18.15
N THR A 804 7.52 -7.75 -18.42
CA THR A 804 8.11 -7.34 -19.70
C THR A 804 9.45 -8.03 -19.97
N ILE A 805 10.33 -8.10 -18.97
CA ILE A 805 11.60 -8.84 -19.06
C ILE A 805 11.32 -10.31 -19.33
N GLY A 806 10.37 -10.90 -18.62
CA GLY A 806 9.99 -12.32 -18.79
C GLY A 806 9.44 -12.63 -20.17
N VAL A 807 8.57 -11.79 -20.69
CA VAL A 807 8.01 -11.91 -22.04
C VAL A 807 9.11 -11.84 -23.11
N VAL A 808 10.05 -10.89 -22.97
CA VAL A 808 11.21 -10.77 -23.89
C VAL A 808 12.08 -12.04 -23.82
N ALA A 809 12.36 -12.52 -22.62
CA ALA A 809 13.15 -13.74 -22.41
C ALA A 809 12.46 -14.99 -23.02
N CYS A 810 11.16 -15.16 -22.75
CA CYS A 810 10.37 -16.25 -23.35
C CYS A 810 10.33 -16.16 -24.88
N LEU A 811 10.15 -14.94 -25.43
CA LEU A 811 10.16 -14.72 -26.89
C LEU A 811 11.49 -15.13 -27.53
N ILE A 812 12.60 -14.70 -26.93
CA ILE A 812 13.94 -15.05 -27.42
C ILE A 812 14.13 -16.58 -27.40
N CYS A 813 13.75 -17.21 -26.30
CA CYS A 813 13.84 -18.67 -26.16
C CYS A 813 12.92 -19.40 -27.14
N ALA A 814 11.71 -18.91 -27.38
CA ALA A 814 10.75 -19.51 -28.30
C ALA A 814 11.20 -19.37 -29.77
N LEU A 815 11.77 -18.23 -30.15
CA LEU A 815 12.19 -17.99 -31.56
C LEU A 815 13.51 -18.64 -31.91
N PHE A 816 14.49 -18.66 -31.00
CA PHE A 816 15.83 -19.13 -31.31
C PHE A 816 16.11 -20.57 -30.83
N PHE A 817 15.75 -20.88 -29.55
CA PHE A 817 16.11 -22.18 -28.98
C PHE A 817 15.12 -23.30 -29.33
N LEU A 818 13.81 -23.01 -29.24
CA LEU A 818 12.78 -24.02 -29.47
C LEU A 818 12.86 -24.64 -30.88
N PRO A 819 12.98 -23.87 -31.99
CA PRO A 819 13.04 -24.47 -33.34
C PRO A 819 14.28 -25.35 -33.55
N VAL A 820 15.44 -24.94 -32.99
CA VAL A 820 16.66 -25.71 -33.06
C VAL A 820 16.53 -27.03 -32.26
N LEU A 821 15.94 -26.98 -31.06
CA LEU A 821 15.69 -28.17 -30.23
C LEU A 821 14.70 -29.14 -30.88
N ILE A 822 13.62 -28.63 -31.47
CA ILE A 822 12.68 -29.45 -32.21
C ILE A 822 13.41 -30.25 -33.30
N HIS A 823 14.27 -29.55 -34.10
CA HIS A 823 15.01 -30.19 -35.16
C HIS A 823 15.92 -31.32 -34.66
N TYR A 824 16.65 -31.12 -33.56
CA TYR A 824 17.59 -32.15 -33.05
C TYR A 824 16.87 -33.32 -32.35
N LEU A 825 15.74 -33.03 -31.66
CA LEU A 825 15.04 -34.02 -30.85
C LEU A 825 13.95 -34.78 -31.60
N GLU A 826 13.20 -34.14 -32.50
CA GLU A 826 12.14 -34.82 -33.28
C GLU A 826 12.65 -35.56 -34.53
N ARG A 827 13.83 -35.17 -35.10
CA ARG A 827 14.42 -35.81 -36.26
C ARG A 827 15.01 -37.20 -35.98
N LYS A 828 15.22 -37.56 -34.70
CA LYS A 828 15.75 -38.90 -34.29
C LYS A 828 14.64 -39.94 -34.01
N THR A 829 13.39 -39.59 -34.16
CA THR A 829 12.20 -40.43 -34.06
C THR A 829 11.47 -40.50 -35.39
#